data_5763a90330b3acf4b38e4adc370615d1
#
_entry.id   5763a90330b3acf4b38e4adc370615d1
#
_cell.length_a   1.000
_cell.length_b   1.000
_cell.length_c   1.000
_cell.angle_alpha   90.00
_cell.angle_beta   90.00
_cell.angle_gamma   90.00
#
_symmetry.space_group_name_H-M   'P 1'
#
loop_
_entity.id
_entity.type
_entity.pdbx_description
1 polymer ?
#
loop_
_entity_poly.entity_id
_entity_poly.type
_entity_poly.pdbx_seq_one_letter_code
_entity_poly.pdbx_strand_id
1 'polypeptide(L)'
;MTSRCAPHTAVVLPWVATLPLLFSPLAEAVQQATLDTREAPLINVDGLTFKDLNRDGKLNPYEDWRLPPAQRAADLVSRMTLDEKAGVMMHGSAPTAGSVTGAGNQYDLNAAKTMIAERHVNSFITRLSGDNPAQMAEENNKLQQLAEATRLGIPATISTDPRNSFQSLVGVSVSVGKFSKWPETLGLAAIGDEERVRIFADIVRQEYRAVGITEALSPQADLSTEPRWPRIDGTFGEDPDLTKKMVRGYVTGMQNGKNGLNSQSVISVVKHWVGYGAAQDGWDSHNAYGKYALFRQNNLQWHIDPFTGAFEAHAAGIMPTYSILRNARWHGKPIEQVGAGFNRFLLTDLLRGQYGFDGVILSDWLITNDCKGDCLTGVKPGEKPVPRGMPWGVENLTPAERFIKAVNAGVDQFGGVTDSAVLVKAVQDGLLSEARLDTSVNRILKQKFQTGLFERPYVNAGQADDIVGRTDWQQLADDTQARALVLLQNNNLLPLRKGSRVWLHGIDAKAAQEAGFVVVNVPEQADVALIRTHTPYEQPHKNFFFGSRHHEGSLAFRADNPDYQAIVRASARVPTLVTVYMERPAVLTNVVDKTRTLIANFGVSDSVLLNRLISGAAYTAKLPFELPSSMQAVLKQQPDLPYDSDKPLFPFGYGLPH
;
A
#
# COMPACT_ATOMS: atom_id res chain seq x y z
N MET A 1 -40.39 83.46 19.13
CA MET A 1 -40.10 84.85 18.62
C MET A 1 -39.17 84.73 17.45
N THR A 2 -39.62 85.21 16.30
CA THR A 2 -38.96 85.67 15.07
C THR A 2 -37.99 84.69 14.35
N SER A 3 -38.45 83.98 13.38
CA SER A 3 -38.65 84.33 11.95
C SER A 3 -37.47 85.06 11.29
N ARG A 4 -36.82 84.43 10.31
CA ARG A 4 -36.48 85.06 9.00
C ARG A 4 -36.11 83.97 7.94
N CYS A 5 -36.90 84.03 6.83
CA CYS A 5 -36.62 83.37 5.54
C CYS A 5 -35.44 84.01 4.83
N ALA A 6 -34.75 83.24 3.98
CA ALA A 6 -33.95 83.69 2.83
C ALA A 6 -33.84 82.56 1.78
N PRO A 7 -33.56 82.82 0.51
CA PRO A 7 -34.31 82.23 -0.60
C PRO A 7 -33.55 81.09 -1.32
N HIS A 8 -34.36 80.28 -2.08
CA HIS A 8 -33.86 79.18 -2.92
C HIS A 8 -33.15 79.70 -4.18
N THR A 9 -31.95 79.25 -4.39
CA THR A 9 -31.30 79.25 -5.70
C THR A 9 -31.29 77.81 -6.26
N ALA A 10 -32.02 77.64 -7.37
CA ALA A 10 -32.06 76.39 -8.10
C ALA A 10 -30.76 76.21 -8.93
N VAL A 11 -30.03 75.17 -8.65
CA VAL A 11 -28.88 74.71 -9.50
C VAL A 11 -29.41 73.60 -10.40
N VAL A 12 -29.39 73.83 -11.70
CA VAL A 12 -29.70 72.89 -12.77
C VAL A 12 -28.43 72.10 -13.01
N LEU A 13 -28.47 70.80 -12.66
CA LEU A 13 -27.39 69.83 -13.04
C LEU A 13 -27.76 69.16 -14.37
N PRO A 14 -26.81 69.02 -15.32
CA PRO A 14 -27.07 68.29 -16.56
C PRO A 14 -27.11 66.77 -16.29
N TRP A 15 -28.10 66.09 -16.82
CA TRP A 15 -28.21 64.65 -16.87
C TRP A 15 -27.11 64.11 -17.79
N VAL A 16 -26.10 63.43 -17.21
CA VAL A 16 -25.16 62.57 -17.96
C VAL A 16 -25.82 61.19 -18.06
N ALA A 17 -26.25 60.82 -19.26
CA ALA A 17 -26.72 59.49 -19.58
C ALA A 17 -25.52 58.52 -19.57
N THR A 18 -25.35 57.73 -18.49
CA THR A 18 -24.45 56.60 -18.44
C THR A 18 -25.07 55.42 -19.18
N LEU A 19 -24.55 55.10 -20.37
CA LEU A 19 -24.79 53.82 -21.04
C LEU A 19 -24.23 52.70 -20.14
N PRO A 20 -24.99 51.63 -19.81
CA PRO A 20 -24.42 50.46 -19.19
C PRO A 20 -23.56 49.72 -20.22
N LEU A 21 -22.24 49.68 -19.99
CA LEU A 21 -21.34 48.73 -20.64
C LEU A 21 -21.76 47.33 -20.20
N LEU A 22 -22.45 46.60 -21.06
CA LEU A 22 -22.66 45.17 -20.96
C LEU A 22 -21.29 44.50 -21.08
N PHE A 23 -20.63 44.22 -19.94
CA PHE A 23 -19.56 43.25 -19.87
C PHE A 23 -20.19 41.88 -20.09
N SER A 24 -20.16 41.41 -21.34
CA SER A 24 -20.29 39.96 -21.59
C SER A 24 -19.10 39.28 -20.89
N PRO A 25 -19.31 38.30 -20.03
CA PRO A 25 -18.21 37.52 -19.54
C PRO A 25 -17.55 36.89 -20.77
N LEU A 26 -16.28 37.19 -21.00
CA LEU A 26 -15.45 36.44 -21.93
C LEU A 26 -15.51 34.98 -21.44
N ALA A 27 -16.21 34.12 -22.18
CA ALA A 27 -16.16 32.70 -21.95
C ALA A 27 -14.67 32.32 -22.08
N GLU A 28 -14.05 31.89 -20.99
CA GLU A 28 -12.70 31.34 -21.04
C GLU A 28 -12.70 30.25 -22.12
N ALA A 29 -11.86 30.42 -23.13
CA ALA A 29 -11.74 29.42 -24.19
C ALA A 29 -11.29 28.10 -23.53
N VAL A 30 -12.09 27.04 -23.70
CA VAL A 30 -11.78 25.72 -23.18
C VAL A 30 -10.44 25.27 -23.75
N GLN A 31 -9.44 25.06 -22.89
CA GLN A 31 -8.12 24.63 -23.31
C GLN A 31 -8.15 23.17 -23.75
N GLN A 32 -7.54 22.87 -24.90
CA GLN A 32 -7.41 21.51 -25.43
C GLN A 32 -6.70 20.59 -24.43
N ALA A 33 -7.31 19.46 -24.10
CA ALA A 33 -6.67 18.42 -23.30
C ALA A 33 -5.52 17.75 -24.09
N THR A 34 -4.46 17.37 -23.39
CA THR A 34 -3.42 16.51 -23.98
C THR A 34 -3.98 15.10 -24.15
N LEU A 35 -3.90 14.58 -25.36
CA LEU A 35 -4.42 13.26 -25.71
C LEU A 35 -3.30 12.38 -26.23
N ASP A 36 -3.19 11.16 -25.70
CA ASP A 36 -2.28 10.14 -26.19
C ASP A 36 -3.10 8.98 -26.79
N THR A 37 -2.80 8.56 -28.01
CA THR A 37 -3.47 7.44 -28.69
C THR A 37 -2.49 6.64 -29.54
N ARG A 38 -2.70 5.34 -29.62
CA ARG A 38 -2.00 4.44 -30.57
C ARG A 38 -2.99 3.70 -31.48
N GLU A 39 -4.23 3.45 -31.03
CA GLU A 39 -5.23 2.66 -31.73
C GLU A 39 -6.52 3.45 -32.03
N ALA A 40 -6.97 4.32 -31.12
CA ALA A 40 -8.21 5.07 -31.31
C ALA A 40 -8.00 6.24 -32.30
N PRO A 41 -8.89 6.44 -33.29
CA PRO A 41 -8.86 7.59 -34.14
C PRO A 41 -9.16 8.88 -33.37
N LEU A 42 -8.75 10.02 -33.91
CA LEU A 42 -9.07 11.35 -33.40
C LEU A 42 -10.18 11.99 -34.24
N ILE A 43 -11.12 12.66 -33.58
CA ILE A 43 -12.18 13.45 -34.22
C ILE A 43 -12.10 14.90 -33.74
N ASN A 44 -12.49 15.82 -34.62
CA ASN A 44 -12.57 17.25 -34.32
C ASN A 44 -14.03 17.69 -34.23
N VAL A 45 -14.38 18.32 -33.11
CA VAL A 45 -15.73 18.87 -32.87
C VAL A 45 -15.54 20.27 -32.28
N ASP A 46 -16.17 21.27 -32.90
CA ASP A 46 -16.13 22.68 -32.48
C ASP A 46 -14.69 23.23 -32.27
N GLY A 47 -13.74 22.79 -33.09
CA GLY A 47 -12.35 23.23 -33.05
C GLY A 47 -11.51 22.53 -31.97
N LEU A 48 -12.04 21.55 -31.26
CA LEU A 48 -11.34 20.73 -30.27
C LEU A 48 -11.20 19.29 -30.75
N THR A 49 -10.14 18.64 -30.31
CA THR A 49 -9.82 17.24 -30.66
C THR A 49 -10.24 16.31 -29.54
N PHE A 50 -10.82 15.15 -29.90
CA PHE A 50 -11.27 14.08 -28.99
C PHE A 50 -10.82 12.72 -29.53
N LYS A 51 -10.77 11.71 -28.65
CA LYS A 51 -10.56 10.33 -29.05
C LYS A 51 -11.92 9.69 -29.39
N ASP A 52 -12.03 9.09 -30.55
CA ASP A 52 -13.16 8.26 -30.94
C ASP A 52 -12.89 6.82 -30.50
N LEU A 53 -13.18 6.52 -29.23
CA LEU A 53 -12.79 5.27 -28.59
C LEU A 53 -13.62 4.08 -29.08
N ASN A 54 -14.88 4.30 -29.42
CA ASN A 54 -15.77 3.26 -29.96
C ASN A 54 -15.81 3.21 -31.49
N ARG A 55 -15.09 4.13 -32.18
CA ARG A 55 -14.94 4.20 -33.63
C ARG A 55 -16.24 4.37 -34.40
N ASP A 56 -17.20 5.11 -33.79
CA ASP A 56 -18.49 5.40 -34.43
C ASP A 56 -18.49 6.72 -35.24
N GLY A 57 -17.38 7.46 -35.21
CA GLY A 57 -17.22 8.75 -35.89
C GLY A 57 -17.97 9.90 -35.24
N LYS A 58 -18.45 9.76 -34.01
CA LYS A 58 -19.20 10.78 -33.25
C LYS A 58 -18.57 11.00 -31.91
N LEU A 59 -18.71 12.22 -31.38
CA LEU A 59 -18.32 12.50 -29.99
C LEU A 59 -19.40 12.01 -29.03
N ASN A 60 -19.12 10.95 -28.32
CA ASN A 60 -19.99 10.43 -27.28
C ASN A 60 -19.67 11.08 -25.91
N PRO A 61 -20.63 11.18 -24.96
CA PRO A 61 -20.35 11.83 -23.67
C PRO A 61 -19.17 11.24 -22.89
N TYR A 62 -18.93 9.93 -22.94
CA TYR A 62 -17.80 9.34 -22.24
C TYR A 62 -16.43 9.69 -22.86
N GLU A 63 -16.39 10.09 -24.12
CA GLU A 63 -15.21 10.52 -24.88
C GLU A 63 -14.93 12.03 -24.71
N ASP A 64 -15.94 12.78 -24.27
CA ASP A 64 -15.85 14.21 -24.07
C ASP A 64 -15.14 14.55 -22.76
N TRP A 65 -13.84 14.84 -22.86
CA TRP A 65 -12.99 15.17 -21.72
C TRP A 65 -13.38 16.45 -20.97
N ARG A 66 -14.29 17.28 -21.52
CA ARG A 66 -14.84 18.49 -20.88
C ARG A 66 -15.87 18.13 -19.81
N LEU A 67 -16.50 16.95 -19.90
CA LEU A 67 -17.56 16.53 -18.99
C LEU A 67 -16.99 15.98 -17.66
N PRO A 68 -17.75 16.12 -16.55
CA PRO A 68 -17.34 15.54 -15.27
C PRO A 68 -17.16 14.02 -15.33
N PRO A 69 -16.19 13.46 -14.60
CA PRO A 69 -15.93 12.01 -14.55
C PRO A 69 -17.15 11.14 -14.25
N ALA A 70 -18.03 11.58 -13.34
CA ALA A 70 -19.26 10.86 -12.99
C ALA A 70 -20.26 10.77 -14.16
N GLN A 71 -20.39 11.83 -14.94
CA GLN A 71 -21.25 11.84 -16.13
C GLN A 71 -20.70 10.95 -17.23
N ARG A 72 -19.38 11.00 -17.45
CA ARG A 72 -18.68 10.15 -18.42
C ARG A 72 -18.81 8.67 -18.05
N ALA A 73 -18.62 8.33 -16.79
CA ALA A 73 -18.76 6.96 -16.29
C ALA A 73 -20.19 6.44 -16.49
N ALA A 74 -21.21 7.23 -16.16
CA ALA A 74 -22.62 6.85 -16.35
C ALA A 74 -22.97 6.59 -17.82
N ASP A 75 -22.50 7.44 -18.74
CA ASP A 75 -22.69 7.25 -20.18
C ASP A 75 -22.01 5.96 -20.66
N LEU A 76 -20.76 5.73 -20.25
CA LEU A 76 -20.00 4.54 -20.63
C LEU A 76 -20.71 3.25 -20.15
N VAL A 77 -21.14 3.20 -18.88
CA VAL A 77 -21.89 2.06 -18.33
C VAL A 77 -23.15 1.76 -19.15
N SER A 78 -23.86 2.77 -19.61
CA SER A 78 -25.08 2.60 -20.44
C SER A 78 -24.80 1.96 -21.81
N ARG A 79 -23.57 2.00 -22.29
CA ARG A 79 -23.11 1.44 -23.57
C ARG A 79 -22.49 0.05 -23.45
N MET A 80 -22.19 -0.38 -22.24
CA MET A 80 -21.53 -1.65 -21.96
C MET A 80 -22.48 -2.83 -22.04
N THR A 81 -22.00 -3.94 -22.60
CA THR A 81 -22.66 -5.24 -22.47
C THR A 81 -22.48 -5.78 -21.04
N LEU A 82 -23.28 -6.78 -20.68
CA LEU A 82 -23.16 -7.45 -19.38
C LEU A 82 -21.78 -8.10 -19.21
N ASP A 83 -21.22 -8.68 -20.28
CA ASP A 83 -19.87 -9.27 -20.26
C ASP A 83 -18.79 -8.22 -19.99
N GLU A 84 -18.88 -7.07 -20.62
CA GLU A 84 -17.95 -5.95 -20.37
C GLU A 84 -18.06 -5.42 -18.94
N LYS A 85 -19.27 -5.29 -18.39
CA LYS A 85 -19.48 -4.89 -16.98
C LYS A 85 -18.85 -5.90 -16.03
N ALA A 86 -19.09 -7.19 -16.25
CA ALA A 86 -18.51 -8.26 -15.44
C ALA A 86 -16.97 -8.26 -15.52
N GLY A 87 -16.40 -8.02 -16.71
CA GLY A 87 -14.95 -7.93 -16.91
C GLY A 87 -14.29 -6.78 -16.13
N VAL A 88 -14.91 -5.61 -16.10
CA VAL A 88 -14.43 -4.44 -15.33
C VAL A 88 -14.37 -4.74 -13.83
N MET A 89 -15.25 -5.61 -13.33
CA MET A 89 -15.25 -6.02 -11.91
C MET A 89 -14.14 -7.02 -11.56
N MET A 90 -13.30 -7.43 -12.51
CA MET A 90 -12.15 -8.31 -12.28
C MET A 90 -10.85 -7.50 -12.22
N HIS A 91 -9.98 -7.83 -11.25
CA HIS A 91 -8.64 -7.27 -11.11
C HIS A 91 -7.63 -8.41 -11.14
N GLY A 92 -7.20 -8.77 -12.34
CA GLY A 92 -6.33 -9.93 -12.57
C GLY A 92 -4.87 -9.66 -12.26
N SER A 93 -4.06 -10.72 -12.35
CA SER A 93 -2.60 -10.57 -12.43
C SER A 93 -2.20 -10.45 -13.89
N ALA A 94 -1.38 -9.45 -14.23
CA ALA A 94 -0.84 -9.34 -15.58
C ALA A 94 0.01 -10.57 -15.89
N PRO A 95 -0.28 -11.30 -17.00
CA PRO A 95 0.35 -12.59 -17.25
C PRO A 95 1.81 -12.41 -17.68
N THR A 96 2.70 -13.21 -17.10
CA THR A 96 4.12 -13.23 -17.41
C THR A 96 4.51 -14.64 -17.83
N ALA A 97 5.23 -14.78 -18.91
CA ALA A 97 5.59 -16.09 -19.47
C ALA A 97 6.39 -16.93 -18.44
N GLY A 98 5.91 -18.16 -18.21
CA GLY A 98 6.56 -19.12 -17.31
C GLY A 98 6.47 -18.81 -15.81
N SER A 99 5.67 -17.82 -15.40
CA SER A 99 5.53 -17.42 -14.00
C SER A 99 4.10 -17.61 -13.49
N VAL A 100 3.93 -18.40 -12.45
CA VAL A 100 2.65 -18.57 -11.74
C VAL A 100 2.30 -17.39 -10.83
N THR A 101 3.29 -16.56 -10.48
CA THR A 101 3.14 -15.39 -9.61
C THR A 101 3.05 -14.07 -10.37
N GLY A 102 3.29 -14.08 -11.69
CA GLY A 102 3.35 -12.87 -12.53
C GLY A 102 4.68 -12.11 -12.44
N ALA A 103 5.69 -12.64 -11.71
CA ALA A 103 7.02 -12.03 -11.64
C ALA A 103 7.80 -12.28 -12.94
N GLY A 104 8.53 -11.27 -13.40
CA GLY A 104 9.33 -11.35 -14.64
C GLY A 104 9.69 -9.98 -15.18
N ASN A 105 10.14 -9.94 -16.44
CA ASN A 105 10.57 -8.71 -17.10
C ASN A 105 9.65 -8.32 -18.28
N GLN A 106 8.82 -9.24 -18.77
CA GLN A 106 7.95 -9.05 -19.93
C GLN A 106 6.63 -9.79 -19.73
N TYR A 107 5.55 -9.21 -20.28
CA TYR A 107 4.25 -9.85 -20.29
C TYR A 107 4.11 -10.90 -21.39
N ASP A 108 3.27 -11.90 -21.13
CA ASP A 108 2.70 -12.76 -22.17
C ASP A 108 1.56 -12.00 -22.85
N LEU A 109 1.84 -11.36 -23.98
CA LEU A 109 0.86 -10.53 -24.67
C LEU A 109 -0.31 -11.34 -25.28
N ASN A 110 -0.12 -12.62 -25.59
CA ASN A 110 -1.22 -13.47 -26.07
C ASN A 110 -2.20 -13.77 -24.93
N ALA A 111 -1.69 -14.13 -23.76
CA ALA A 111 -2.52 -14.31 -22.58
C ALA A 111 -3.19 -13.00 -22.14
N ALA A 112 -2.47 -11.86 -22.18
CA ALA A 112 -3.02 -10.55 -21.89
C ALA A 112 -4.15 -10.16 -22.86
N LYS A 113 -3.98 -10.43 -24.16
CA LYS A 113 -4.99 -10.18 -25.18
C LYS A 113 -6.28 -10.97 -24.89
N THR A 114 -6.17 -12.26 -24.54
CA THR A 114 -7.33 -13.08 -24.15
C THR A 114 -8.05 -12.49 -22.94
N MET A 115 -7.32 -12.05 -21.91
CA MET A 115 -7.92 -11.42 -20.73
C MET A 115 -8.64 -10.11 -21.09
N ILE A 116 -8.02 -9.26 -21.90
CA ILE A 116 -8.54 -7.92 -22.23
C ILE A 116 -9.66 -8.00 -23.26
N ALA A 117 -9.44 -8.70 -24.38
CA ALA A 117 -10.37 -8.69 -25.50
C ALA A 117 -11.55 -9.67 -25.34
N GLU A 118 -11.34 -10.82 -24.69
CA GLU A 118 -12.37 -11.86 -24.59
C GLU A 118 -13.07 -11.87 -23.22
N ARG A 119 -12.32 -11.58 -22.12
CA ARG A 119 -12.89 -11.52 -20.76
C ARG A 119 -13.16 -10.09 -20.28
N HIS A 120 -12.83 -9.09 -21.07
CA HIS A 120 -13.04 -7.66 -20.83
C HIS A 120 -12.39 -7.14 -19.53
N VAL A 121 -11.34 -7.82 -19.06
CA VAL A 121 -10.59 -7.40 -17.87
C VAL A 121 -9.70 -6.21 -18.22
N ASN A 122 -9.78 -5.15 -17.44
CA ASN A 122 -9.00 -3.93 -17.65
C ASN A 122 -8.41 -3.36 -16.35
N SER A 123 -8.16 -4.22 -15.37
CA SER A 123 -7.40 -3.90 -14.17
C SER A 123 -6.45 -5.06 -13.85
N PHE A 124 -5.16 -4.76 -13.65
CA PHE A 124 -4.12 -5.77 -13.48
C PHE A 124 -3.11 -5.34 -12.44
N ILE A 125 -2.72 -6.27 -11.55
CA ILE A 125 -1.50 -6.09 -10.77
C ILE A 125 -0.29 -6.46 -11.63
N THR A 126 0.73 -5.60 -11.62
CA THR A 126 2.05 -5.90 -12.20
C THR A 126 3.04 -6.36 -11.14
N ARG A 127 3.81 -7.40 -11.47
CA ARG A 127 4.96 -7.88 -10.69
C ARG A 127 6.24 -7.92 -11.54
N LEU A 128 6.29 -7.10 -12.60
CA LEU A 128 7.51 -6.92 -13.37
C LEU A 128 8.62 -6.36 -12.50
N SER A 129 9.86 -6.79 -12.77
CA SER A 129 11.06 -6.27 -12.10
C SER A 129 11.20 -4.75 -12.29
N GLY A 130 11.62 -4.06 -11.22
CA GLY A 130 11.97 -2.64 -11.24
C GLY A 130 13.39 -2.35 -11.73
N ASP A 131 14.14 -3.36 -12.21
CA ASP A 131 15.56 -3.20 -12.61
C ASP A 131 15.73 -2.41 -13.91
N ASN A 132 14.70 -2.37 -14.75
CA ASN A 132 14.67 -1.61 -15.99
C ASN A 132 13.35 -0.82 -16.12
N PRO A 133 13.29 0.42 -15.61
CA PRO A 133 12.06 1.22 -15.64
C PRO A 133 11.55 1.51 -17.07
N ALA A 134 12.44 1.77 -18.03
CA ALA A 134 12.04 1.98 -19.41
C ALA A 134 11.36 0.75 -20.03
N GLN A 135 11.88 -0.45 -19.76
CA GLN A 135 11.25 -1.70 -20.20
C GLN A 135 9.89 -1.91 -19.54
N MET A 136 9.79 -1.68 -18.23
CA MET A 136 8.51 -1.77 -17.51
C MET A 136 7.47 -0.81 -18.08
N ALA A 137 7.85 0.44 -18.36
CA ALA A 137 6.99 1.44 -18.96
C ALA A 137 6.47 0.99 -20.34
N GLU A 138 7.34 0.44 -21.19
CA GLU A 138 6.91 -0.05 -22.51
C GLU A 138 6.05 -1.30 -22.42
N GLU A 139 6.32 -2.22 -21.50
CA GLU A 139 5.44 -3.38 -21.27
C GLU A 139 4.05 -2.92 -20.81
N ASN A 140 3.96 -1.94 -19.91
CA ASN A 140 2.69 -1.36 -19.50
C ASN A 140 1.97 -0.64 -20.64
N ASN A 141 2.71 0.07 -21.53
CA ASN A 141 2.16 0.66 -22.74
C ASN A 141 1.54 -0.38 -23.68
N LYS A 142 2.12 -1.59 -23.77
CA LYS A 142 1.54 -2.68 -24.58
C LYS A 142 0.19 -3.16 -24.05
N LEU A 143 0.01 -3.22 -22.72
CA LEU A 143 -1.30 -3.51 -22.13
C LEU A 143 -2.31 -2.40 -22.44
N GLN A 144 -1.91 -1.14 -22.38
CA GLN A 144 -2.78 -0.01 -22.74
C GLN A 144 -3.19 -0.07 -24.23
N GLN A 145 -2.27 -0.43 -25.11
CA GLN A 145 -2.56 -0.56 -26.53
C GLN A 145 -3.59 -1.68 -26.80
N LEU A 146 -3.46 -2.83 -26.14
CA LEU A 146 -4.46 -3.90 -26.21
C LEU A 146 -5.84 -3.44 -25.69
N ALA A 147 -5.86 -2.66 -24.60
CA ALA A 147 -7.09 -2.12 -24.01
C ALA A 147 -7.76 -1.07 -24.94
N GLU A 148 -6.98 -0.13 -25.50
CA GLU A 148 -7.47 0.88 -26.44
C GLU A 148 -8.04 0.28 -27.73
N ALA A 149 -7.53 -0.89 -28.15
CA ALA A 149 -8.01 -1.62 -29.33
C ALA A 149 -9.37 -2.31 -29.13
N THR A 150 -9.91 -2.37 -27.91
CA THR A 150 -11.22 -2.98 -27.62
C THR A 150 -12.39 -2.11 -28.08
N ARG A 151 -13.60 -2.68 -28.10
CA ARG A 151 -14.82 -2.03 -28.63
C ARG A 151 -15.11 -0.64 -28.03
N LEU A 152 -14.84 -0.45 -26.73
CA LEU A 152 -15.08 0.82 -26.03
C LEU A 152 -13.79 1.55 -25.62
N GLY A 153 -12.62 0.97 -25.91
CA GLY A 153 -11.33 1.58 -25.63
C GLY A 153 -11.07 1.89 -24.16
N ILE A 154 -11.62 1.10 -23.23
CA ILE A 154 -11.47 1.32 -21.79
C ILE A 154 -10.02 1.04 -21.39
N PRO A 155 -9.28 2.05 -20.86
CA PRO A 155 -7.86 1.88 -20.54
C PRO A 155 -7.64 0.96 -19.34
N ALA A 156 -6.46 0.32 -19.29
CA ALA A 156 -6.08 -0.56 -18.19
C ALA A 156 -5.64 0.25 -16.95
N THR A 157 -6.18 -0.09 -15.78
CA THR A 157 -5.58 0.28 -14.50
C THR A 157 -4.49 -0.72 -14.17
N ILE A 158 -3.26 -0.24 -13.91
CA ILE A 158 -2.13 -1.08 -13.55
C ILE A 158 -1.78 -0.80 -12.10
N SER A 159 -1.93 -1.82 -11.25
CA SER A 159 -1.64 -1.74 -9.83
C SER A 159 -0.32 -2.42 -9.48
N THR A 160 0.19 -2.13 -8.29
CA THR A 160 1.35 -2.80 -7.71
C THR A 160 1.25 -2.91 -6.19
N ASP A 161 1.82 -3.98 -5.63
CA ASP A 161 2.23 -4.00 -4.23
C ASP A 161 3.38 -3.00 -4.01
N PRO A 162 3.65 -2.55 -2.75
CA PRO A 162 4.75 -1.63 -2.44
C PRO A 162 6.10 -2.07 -3.00
N ARG A 163 6.91 -1.12 -3.53
CA ARG A 163 8.21 -1.39 -4.17
C ARG A 163 9.37 -0.64 -3.56
N ASN A 164 9.12 0.39 -2.76
CA ASN A 164 10.13 1.40 -2.39
C ASN A 164 10.79 1.12 -1.03
N SER A 165 10.88 -0.14 -0.60
CA SER A 165 11.45 -0.51 0.69
C SER A 165 12.47 -1.65 0.58
N PHE A 166 12.92 -2.17 1.71
CA PHE A 166 13.90 -3.26 1.78
C PHE A 166 13.28 -4.64 1.62
N GLN A 167 11.97 -4.76 1.86
CA GLN A 167 11.26 -6.03 1.75
C GLN A 167 10.91 -6.40 0.31
N SER A 168 10.97 -7.71 0.05
CA SER A 168 10.48 -8.32 -1.18
C SER A 168 9.81 -9.65 -0.85
N LEU A 169 8.52 -9.61 -0.59
CA LEU A 169 7.70 -10.77 -0.24
C LEU A 169 6.55 -10.92 -1.23
N VAL A 170 6.50 -12.01 -1.95
CA VAL A 170 5.45 -12.28 -2.96
C VAL A 170 4.06 -12.16 -2.33
N GLY A 171 3.19 -11.35 -2.95
CA GLY A 171 1.84 -11.04 -2.47
C GLY A 171 1.77 -9.94 -1.41
N VAL A 172 2.90 -9.34 -1.03
CA VAL A 172 2.98 -8.26 -0.02
C VAL A 172 3.77 -7.07 -0.54
N SER A 173 4.93 -7.32 -1.16
CA SER A 173 5.83 -6.30 -1.70
C SER A 173 6.58 -6.82 -2.93
N VAL A 174 7.17 -5.92 -3.70
CA VAL A 174 7.99 -6.23 -4.87
C VAL A 174 9.39 -5.68 -4.67
N SER A 175 10.40 -6.37 -5.22
CA SER A 175 11.79 -5.90 -5.18
C SER A 175 11.91 -4.47 -5.70
N VAL A 176 12.68 -3.65 -4.98
CA VAL A 176 12.84 -2.22 -5.26
C VAL A 176 13.45 -1.95 -6.65
N GLY A 177 14.39 -2.79 -7.11
CA GLY A 177 15.10 -2.54 -8.35
C GLY A 177 15.76 -1.15 -8.36
N LYS A 178 15.44 -0.33 -9.37
CA LYS A 178 15.93 1.05 -9.49
C LYS A 178 15.06 2.13 -8.83
N PHE A 179 13.90 1.76 -8.28
CA PHE A 179 13.08 2.72 -7.54
C PHE A 179 13.84 3.28 -6.32
N SER A 180 13.47 4.48 -5.86
CA SER A 180 14.05 5.05 -4.65
C SER A 180 13.75 4.16 -3.44
N LYS A 181 14.77 3.93 -2.60
CA LYS A 181 14.74 2.95 -1.52
C LYS A 181 14.64 3.61 -0.15
N TRP A 182 13.48 3.52 0.45
CA TRP A 182 13.11 4.14 1.72
C TRP A 182 13.10 3.10 2.85
N PRO A 183 13.09 3.54 4.13
CA PRO A 183 12.81 2.59 5.21
C PRO A 183 11.40 2.01 5.05
N GLU A 184 11.13 0.91 5.75
CA GLU A 184 9.78 0.37 5.88
C GLU A 184 8.84 1.41 6.51
N THR A 185 7.54 1.23 6.37
CA THR A 185 6.53 2.13 6.97
C THR A 185 6.68 2.26 8.49
N LEU A 186 7.17 1.23 9.18
CA LEU A 186 7.57 1.31 10.60
C LEU A 186 8.64 2.38 10.86
N GLY A 187 9.59 2.53 9.94
CA GLY A 187 10.64 3.56 10.06
C GLY A 187 10.07 4.97 9.85
N LEU A 188 9.13 5.13 8.94
CA LEU A 188 8.40 6.38 8.77
C LEU A 188 7.58 6.72 10.02
N ALA A 189 6.93 5.72 10.63
CA ALA A 189 6.21 5.88 11.88
C ALA A 189 7.14 6.22 13.05
N ALA A 190 8.35 5.62 13.09
CA ALA A 190 9.36 5.95 14.10
C ALA A 190 9.81 7.42 14.06
N ILE A 191 9.86 8.02 12.86
CA ILE A 191 10.08 9.47 12.69
C ILE A 191 8.87 10.27 13.18
N GLY A 192 7.64 9.76 12.95
CA GLY A 192 6.39 10.38 13.41
C GLY A 192 5.98 11.66 12.69
N ASP A 193 6.55 11.94 11.53
CA ASP A 193 6.32 13.15 10.73
C ASP A 193 5.39 12.86 9.54
N GLU A 194 4.15 13.33 9.62
CA GLU A 194 3.14 13.16 8.57
C GLU A 194 3.57 13.77 7.23
N GLU A 195 4.24 14.94 7.28
CA GLU A 195 4.69 15.61 6.07
C GLU A 195 5.81 14.82 5.38
N ARG A 196 6.70 14.18 6.14
CA ARG A 196 7.72 13.28 5.58
C ARG A 196 7.07 12.08 4.88
N VAL A 197 6.02 11.52 5.45
CA VAL A 197 5.25 10.42 4.81
C VAL A 197 4.56 10.91 3.54
N ARG A 198 3.97 12.11 3.56
CA ARG A 198 3.36 12.71 2.38
C ARG A 198 4.37 12.92 1.24
N ILE A 199 5.56 13.44 1.56
CA ILE A 199 6.65 13.64 0.58
C ILE A 199 7.12 12.29 0.02
N PHE A 200 7.34 11.29 0.88
CA PHE A 200 7.65 9.93 0.47
C PHE A 200 6.63 9.40 -0.53
N ALA A 201 5.35 9.44 -0.17
CA ALA A 201 4.27 8.92 -1.01
C ALA A 201 4.11 9.70 -2.33
N ASP A 202 4.37 11.02 -2.33
CA ASP A 202 4.35 11.82 -3.56
C ASP A 202 5.50 11.46 -4.51
N ILE A 203 6.69 11.18 -3.99
CA ILE A 203 7.82 10.70 -4.79
C ILE A 203 7.48 9.33 -5.39
N VAL A 204 7.00 8.39 -4.57
CA VAL A 204 6.56 7.06 -5.04
C VAL A 204 5.48 7.18 -6.12
N ARG A 205 4.51 8.07 -5.94
CA ARG A 205 3.49 8.38 -6.95
C ARG A 205 4.11 8.78 -8.30
N GLN A 206 5.10 9.66 -8.26
CA GLN A 206 5.76 10.14 -9.49
C GLN A 206 6.55 9.01 -10.16
N GLU A 207 7.27 8.20 -9.41
CA GLU A 207 7.97 7.03 -9.93
C GLU A 207 7.01 6.00 -10.54
N TYR A 208 5.88 5.72 -9.87
CA TYR A 208 4.86 4.80 -10.38
C TYR A 208 4.24 5.29 -11.68
N ARG A 209 3.86 6.57 -11.74
CA ARG A 209 3.32 7.15 -12.96
C ARG A 209 4.31 7.15 -14.12
N ALA A 210 5.60 7.32 -13.87
CA ALA A 210 6.65 7.29 -14.91
C ALA A 210 6.72 5.93 -15.63
N VAL A 211 6.33 4.85 -14.98
CA VAL A 211 6.28 3.50 -15.56
C VAL A 211 4.86 3.02 -15.90
N GLY A 212 3.85 3.88 -15.79
CA GLY A 212 2.47 3.55 -16.15
C GLY A 212 1.67 2.82 -15.07
N ILE A 213 2.15 2.79 -13.83
CA ILE A 213 1.40 2.29 -12.66
C ILE A 213 0.49 3.41 -12.17
N THR A 214 -0.81 3.14 -12.05
CA THR A 214 -1.84 4.12 -11.69
C THR A 214 -2.63 3.75 -10.44
N GLU A 215 -2.33 2.59 -9.83
CA GLU A 215 -2.94 2.16 -8.58
C GLU A 215 -1.88 1.50 -7.68
N ALA A 216 -1.90 1.85 -6.39
CA ALA A 216 -1.05 1.29 -5.36
C ALA A 216 -1.90 0.52 -4.35
N LEU A 217 -1.57 -0.75 -4.09
CA LEU A 217 -2.20 -1.57 -3.06
C LEU A 217 -1.57 -1.25 -1.70
N SER A 218 -1.72 -0.02 -1.28
CA SER A 218 -1.12 0.58 -0.09
C SER A 218 -1.81 1.90 0.28
N PRO A 219 -1.65 2.39 1.53
CA PRO A 219 -0.88 1.85 2.64
C PRO A 219 -1.60 0.73 3.39
N GLN A 220 -0.86 0.06 4.29
CA GLN A 220 -1.39 -0.86 5.27
C GLN A 220 -1.75 -0.09 6.54
N ALA A 221 -3.05 0.04 6.83
CA ALA A 221 -3.58 0.75 8.00
C ALA A 221 -3.85 -0.18 9.19
N ASP A 222 -3.40 -1.43 9.11
CA ASP A 222 -3.51 -2.41 10.18
C ASP A 222 -2.71 -1.98 11.41
N LEU A 223 -3.23 -2.25 12.62
CA LEU A 223 -2.46 -2.09 13.87
C LEU A 223 -1.67 -3.36 14.17
N SER A 224 -0.40 -3.22 14.53
CA SER A 224 0.47 -4.34 14.91
C SER A 224 0.26 -4.74 16.38
N THR A 225 -0.93 -5.19 16.74
CA THR A 225 -1.30 -5.53 18.12
C THR A 225 -0.88 -6.93 18.56
N GLU A 226 -0.74 -7.88 17.61
CA GLU A 226 -0.14 -9.18 17.87
C GLU A 226 1.34 -9.19 17.44
N PRO A 227 2.30 -9.17 18.35
CA PRO A 227 3.72 -8.95 18.02
C PRO A 227 4.37 -10.07 17.20
N ARG A 228 3.78 -11.27 17.13
CA ARG A 228 4.30 -12.38 16.32
C ARG A 228 3.83 -12.35 14.87
N TRP A 229 2.86 -11.51 14.53
CA TRP A 229 2.29 -11.44 13.19
C TRP A 229 3.36 -11.06 12.14
N PRO A 230 3.53 -11.82 11.03
CA PRO A 230 4.65 -11.64 10.09
C PRO A 230 4.50 -10.47 9.14
N ARG A 231 3.44 -9.65 9.25
CA ARG A 231 3.20 -8.49 8.38
C ARG A 231 3.29 -7.15 9.09
N ILE A 232 3.88 -7.14 10.28
CA ILE A 232 4.04 -5.92 11.09
C ILE A 232 4.89 -4.87 10.38
N ASP A 233 5.92 -5.27 9.65
CA ASP A 233 6.83 -4.39 8.91
C ASP A 233 6.15 -3.49 7.86
N GLY A 234 5.04 -3.92 7.30
CA GLY A 234 4.21 -3.11 6.40
C GLY A 234 3.26 -2.14 7.10
N THR A 235 3.17 -2.16 8.43
CA THR A 235 2.30 -1.28 9.24
C THR A 235 3.01 0.00 9.68
N PHE A 236 2.28 0.86 10.37
CA PHE A 236 2.83 2.03 11.08
C PHE A 236 2.97 1.81 12.60
N GLY A 237 2.90 0.55 13.06
CA GLY A 237 3.03 0.18 14.46
C GLY A 237 1.68 -0.10 15.15
N GLU A 238 1.67 0.01 16.48
CA GLU A 238 0.50 -0.38 17.29
C GLU A 238 -0.38 0.78 17.75
N ASP A 239 0.08 2.03 17.59
CA ASP A 239 -0.66 3.21 18.05
C ASP A 239 -1.71 3.64 17.02
N PRO A 240 -3.01 3.72 17.38
CA PRO A 240 -4.08 4.08 16.46
C PRO A 240 -3.95 5.51 15.91
N ASP A 241 -3.57 6.48 16.76
CA ASP A 241 -3.48 7.89 16.40
C ASP A 241 -2.27 8.16 15.50
N LEU A 242 -1.12 7.56 15.82
CA LEU A 242 0.06 7.61 14.96
C LEU A 242 -0.24 6.97 13.61
N THR A 243 -0.83 5.78 13.58
CA THR A 243 -1.18 5.08 12.32
C THR A 243 -2.17 5.89 11.50
N LYS A 244 -3.22 6.45 12.11
CA LYS A 244 -4.17 7.36 11.45
C LYS A 244 -3.47 8.53 10.76
N LYS A 245 -2.55 9.19 11.47
CA LYS A 245 -1.77 10.32 10.98
C LYS A 245 -0.89 9.93 9.80
N MET A 246 -0.17 8.80 9.89
CA MET A 246 0.71 8.31 8.83
C MET A 246 -0.08 7.88 7.58
N VAL A 247 -1.20 7.18 7.76
CA VAL A 247 -2.11 6.77 6.69
C VAL A 247 -2.64 8.00 5.93
N ARG A 248 -3.05 9.05 6.65
CA ARG A 248 -3.53 10.30 6.02
C ARG A 248 -2.44 10.94 5.15
N GLY A 249 -1.23 11.07 5.68
CA GLY A 249 -0.09 11.59 4.92
C GLY A 249 0.21 10.77 3.67
N TYR A 250 0.21 9.44 3.81
CA TYR A 250 0.49 8.51 2.70
C TYR A 250 -0.55 8.65 1.58
N VAL A 251 -1.84 8.59 1.89
CA VAL A 251 -2.92 8.74 0.90
C VAL A 251 -2.87 10.11 0.23
N THR A 252 -2.65 11.18 1.01
CA THR A 252 -2.53 12.55 0.47
C THR A 252 -1.39 12.66 -0.54
N GLY A 253 -0.23 12.07 -0.26
CA GLY A 253 0.92 12.06 -1.18
C GLY A 253 0.63 11.22 -2.43
N MET A 254 0.14 9.99 -2.26
CA MET A 254 -0.15 9.06 -3.35
C MET A 254 -1.24 9.60 -4.30
N GLN A 255 -2.26 10.26 -3.77
CA GLN A 255 -3.35 10.81 -4.58
C GLN A 255 -3.11 12.25 -5.05
N ASN A 256 -1.93 12.82 -4.76
CA ASN A 256 -1.54 14.18 -5.17
C ASN A 256 -2.48 15.26 -4.63
N GLY A 257 -2.88 15.16 -3.36
CA GLY A 257 -3.69 16.18 -2.70
C GLY A 257 -4.74 15.66 -1.73
N LYS A 258 -5.43 16.58 -1.07
CA LYS A 258 -6.41 16.31 -0.01
C LYS A 258 -7.84 16.07 -0.52
N ASN A 259 -8.11 16.36 -1.79
CA ASN A 259 -9.49 16.41 -2.34
C ASN A 259 -9.85 15.17 -3.17
N GLY A 260 -9.21 14.05 -2.89
CA GLY A 260 -9.39 12.82 -3.66
C GLY A 260 -8.56 12.80 -4.94
N LEU A 261 -9.02 12.05 -5.95
CA LEU A 261 -8.27 11.82 -7.18
C LEU A 261 -8.27 13.03 -8.12
N ASN A 262 -7.15 13.20 -8.82
CA ASN A 262 -6.97 14.10 -9.95
C ASN A 262 -6.12 13.42 -11.04
N SER A 263 -5.91 14.09 -12.17
CA SER A 263 -5.20 13.53 -13.34
C SER A 263 -3.72 13.17 -13.10
N GLN A 264 -3.16 13.54 -11.95
CA GLN A 264 -1.80 13.20 -11.53
C GLN A 264 -1.74 12.16 -10.42
N SER A 265 -2.89 11.72 -9.92
CA SER A 265 -2.97 10.76 -8.82
C SER A 265 -2.51 9.36 -9.22
N VAL A 266 -2.01 8.60 -8.24
CA VAL A 266 -2.07 7.15 -8.20
C VAL A 266 -3.15 6.79 -7.18
N ILE A 267 -4.07 5.90 -7.55
CA ILE A 267 -5.14 5.43 -6.67
C ILE A 267 -4.50 4.74 -5.47
N SER A 268 -4.88 5.13 -4.25
CA SER A 268 -4.45 4.47 -3.03
C SER A 268 -5.54 3.51 -2.56
N VAL A 269 -5.20 2.22 -2.47
CA VAL A 269 -6.08 1.17 -1.93
C VAL A 269 -5.60 0.84 -0.53
N VAL A 270 -6.26 1.44 0.46
CA VAL A 270 -5.89 1.27 1.88
C VAL A 270 -6.36 -0.09 2.39
N LYS A 271 -5.49 -0.79 3.10
CA LYS A 271 -5.69 -2.18 3.51
C LYS A 271 -5.25 -2.45 4.95
N HIS A 272 -5.75 -3.47 5.60
CA HIS A 272 -6.83 -4.40 5.21
C HIS A 272 -8.03 -4.17 6.14
N TRP A 273 -9.11 -3.68 5.61
CA TRP A 273 -10.34 -3.41 6.38
C TRP A 273 -10.96 -4.73 6.86
N VAL A 274 -11.04 -5.08 8.16
CA VAL A 274 -10.53 -4.38 9.33
C VAL A 274 -10.10 -5.41 10.39
N GLY A 275 -9.09 -5.07 11.19
CA GLY A 275 -8.71 -5.89 12.34
C GLY A 275 -7.67 -6.98 12.06
N TYR A 276 -7.00 -6.96 10.94
CA TYR A 276 -6.04 -7.98 10.51
C TYR A 276 -4.88 -8.19 11.50
N GLY A 277 -4.38 -7.10 12.10
CA GLY A 277 -3.25 -7.17 13.05
C GLY A 277 -3.57 -7.85 14.38
N ALA A 278 -4.85 -8.13 14.68
CA ALA A 278 -5.26 -8.97 15.81
C ALA A 278 -5.13 -10.47 15.51
N ALA A 279 -4.12 -10.87 14.74
CA ALA A 279 -3.90 -12.22 14.23
C ALA A 279 -3.82 -13.26 15.37
N GLN A 280 -4.71 -14.26 15.37
CA GLN A 280 -4.71 -15.28 16.40
C GLN A 280 -3.39 -16.05 16.40
N ASP A 281 -2.72 -16.10 17.55
CA ASP A 281 -1.42 -16.77 17.75
C ASP A 281 -0.29 -16.25 16.83
N GLY A 282 -0.48 -15.08 16.23
CA GLY A 282 0.47 -14.49 15.28
C GLY A 282 0.46 -15.12 13.87
N TRP A 283 -0.52 -15.96 13.56
CA TRP A 283 -0.62 -16.62 12.26
C TRP A 283 -1.30 -15.74 11.23
N ASP A 284 -0.77 -15.76 10.01
CA ASP A 284 -1.25 -14.91 8.91
C ASP A 284 -2.38 -15.57 8.12
N SER A 285 -3.41 -14.78 7.80
CA SER A 285 -4.63 -15.27 7.13
C SER A 285 -4.51 -15.53 5.62
N HIS A 286 -3.33 -15.39 5.03
CA HIS A 286 -3.06 -16.01 3.73
C HIS A 286 -3.03 -17.55 3.81
N ASN A 287 -3.05 -18.11 5.01
CA ASN A 287 -3.01 -19.54 5.26
C ASN A 287 -4.23 -19.99 6.06
N ALA A 288 -4.68 -21.22 5.80
CA ALA A 288 -5.84 -21.78 6.48
C ALA A 288 -5.65 -21.84 8.02
N TYR A 289 -4.43 -22.08 8.49
CA TYR A 289 -4.11 -22.12 9.92
C TYR A 289 -4.15 -20.74 10.59
N GLY A 290 -4.07 -19.65 9.82
CA GLY A 290 -4.07 -18.26 10.31
C GLY A 290 -5.35 -17.47 10.00
N LYS A 291 -6.45 -18.11 9.65
CA LYS A 291 -7.67 -17.46 9.15
C LYS A 291 -8.43 -16.59 10.16
N TYR A 292 -8.03 -16.55 11.43
CA TYR A 292 -8.72 -15.79 12.46
C TYR A 292 -7.94 -14.57 12.94
N ALA A 293 -8.62 -13.43 13.05
CA ALA A 293 -8.25 -12.32 13.91
C ALA A 293 -9.08 -12.39 15.21
N LEU A 294 -8.43 -12.33 16.38
CA LEU A 294 -9.05 -12.66 17.66
C LEU A 294 -9.31 -11.42 18.51
N PHE A 295 -10.58 -11.14 18.78
CA PHE A 295 -11.05 -9.99 19.55
C PHE A 295 -11.55 -10.43 20.93
N ARG A 296 -10.63 -10.65 21.88
CA ARG A 296 -10.98 -11.05 23.24
C ARG A 296 -11.48 -9.88 24.08
N GLN A 297 -10.97 -8.68 23.83
CA GLN A 297 -11.34 -7.46 24.55
C GLN A 297 -12.37 -6.62 23.77
N ASN A 298 -12.82 -7.12 22.61
CA ASN A 298 -13.78 -6.45 21.73
C ASN A 298 -13.33 -5.04 21.29
N ASN A 299 -12.06 -4.89 20.99
CA ASN A 299 -11.41 -3.60 20.71
C ASN A 299 -11.41 -3.26 19.22
N LEU A 300 -12.50 -3.54 18.50
CA LEU A 300 -12.57 -3.32 17.05
C LEU A 300 -12.44 -1.82 16.67
N GLN A 301 -12.94 -0.92 17.52
CA GLN A 301 -12.88 0.52 17.24
C GLN A 301 -11.45 1.01 17.03
N TRP A 302 -10.49 0.58 17.85
CA TRP A 302 -9.09 1.00 17.70
C TRP A 302 -8.46 0.51 16.40
N HIS A 303 -8.92 -0.63 15.88
CA HIS A 303 -8.51 -1.13 14.55
C HIS A 303 -9.19 -0.38 13.39
N ILE A 304 -10.33 0.27 13.64
CA ILE A 304 -11.01 1.14 12.66
C ILE A 304 -10.39 2.53 12.62
N ASP A 305 -9.98 3.08 13.75
CA ASP A 305 -9.50 4.46 13.89
C ASP A 305 -8.40 4.84 12.88
N PRO A 306 -7.40 4.00 12.57
CA PRO A 306 -6.42 4.28 11.51
C PRO A 306 -7.03 4.57 10.14
N PHE A 307 -8.10 3.88 9.77
CA PHE A 307 -8.78 4.07 8.49
C PHE A 307 -9.48 5.43 8.40
N THR A 308 -9.80 6.06 9.53
CA THR A 308 -10.38 7.42 9.52
C THR A 308 -9.40 8.43 8.90
N GLY A 309 -8.08 8.21 9.02
CA GLY A 309 -7.08 9.00 8.30
C GLY A 309 -7.17 8.85 6.77
N ALA A 310 -7.49 7.64 6.29
CA ALA A 310 -7.74 7.40 4.87
C ALA A 310 -9.02 8.12 4.40
N PHE A 311 -10.07 8.10 5.21
CA PHE A 311 -11.33 8.79 4.87
C PHE A 311 -11.15 10.31 4.86
N GLU A 312 -10.41 10.88 5.80
CA GLU A 312 -10.04 12.31 5.83
C GLU A 312 -9.23 12.73 4.60
N ALA A 313 -8.42 11.83 4.04
CA ALA A 313 -7.66 12.05 2.80
C ALA A 313 -8.43 11.65 1.53
N HIS A 314 -9.70 11.29 1.63
CA HIS A 314 -10.53 10.82 0.52
C HIS A 314 -9.91 9.66 -0.27
N ALA A 315 -9.44 8.62 0.44
CA ALA A 315 -8.89 7.42 -0.18
C ALA A 315 -9.85 6.82 -1.22
N ALA A 316 -9.33 6.53 -2.38
CA ALA A 316 -10.14 6.07 -3.51
C ALA A 316 -10.49 4.57 -3.44
N GLY A 317 -9.68 3.77 -2.74
CA GLY A 317 -9.89 2.33 -2.60
C GLY A 317 -9.73 1.84 -1.16
N ILE A 318 -10.48 0.80 -0.83
CA ILE A 318 -10.35 0.02 0.41
C ILE A 318 -10.30 -1.45 0.06
N MET A 319 -9.37 -2.20 0.69
CA MET A 319 -9.29 -3.65 0.57
C MET A 319 -9.67 -4.31 1.90
N PRO A 320 -10.69 -5.19 1.90
CA PRO A 320 -11.06 -5.96 3.10
C PRO A 320 -10.01 -7.01 3.46
N THR A 321 -9.87 -7.31 4.75
CA THR A 321 -9.01 -8.40 5.22
C THR A 321 -9.58 -9.79 4.89
N TYR A 322 -8.69 -10.76 4.70
CA TYR A 322 -9.09 -12.18 4.64
C TYR A 322 -9.71 -12.67 5.96
N SER A 323 -9.28 -12.09 7.08
CA SER A 323 -9.53 -12.64 8.41
C SER A 323 -11.00 -12.71 8.78
N ILE A 324 -11.36 -13.80 9.47
CA ILE A 324 -12.61 -13.91 10.22
C ILE A 324 -12.38 -13.22 11.58
N LEU A 325 -13.23 -12.25 11.93
CA LEU A 325 -13.15 -11.53 13.21
C LEU A 325 -13.76 -12.36 14.34
N ARG A 326 -12.97 -13.28 14.88
CA ARG A 326 -13.41 -14.21 15.92
C ARG A 326 -13.70 -13.47 17.22
N ASN A 327 -14.88 -13.72 17.81
CA ASN A 327 -15.40 -13.09 19.03
C ASN A 327 -15.69 -11.58 18.92
N ALA A 328 -15.48 -10.95 17.78
CA ALA A 328 -15.76 -9.53 17.60
C ALA A 328 -17.27 -9.24 17.71
N ARG A 329 -17.58 -8.12 18.38
CA ARG A 329 -18.94 -7.60 18.52
C ARG A 329 -18.95 -6.10 18.17
N TRP A 330 -20.06 -5.65 17.63
CA TRP A 330 -20.32 -4.23 17.42
C TRP A 330 -21.56 -3.81 18.18
N HIS A 331 -21.42 -2.90 19.15
CA HIS A 331 -22.50 -2.52 20.05
C HIS A 331 -23.24 -3.73 20.67
N GLY A 332 -22.47 -4.73 21.11
CA GLY A 332 -22.97 -5.96 21.72
C GLY A 332 -23.47 -7.02 20.74
N LYS A 333 -23.65 -6.72 19.45
CA LYS A 333 -24.07 -7.69 18.42
C LYS A 333 -22.87 -8.44 17.86
N PRO A 334 -22.91 -9.78 17.74
CA PRO A 334 -21.83 -10.55 17.15
C PRO A 334 -21.70 -10.25 15.67
N ILE A 335 -20.46 -10.20 15.18
CA ILE A 335 -20.14 -10.06 13.76
C ILE A 335 -20.19 -11.44 13.10
N GLU A 336 -20.74 -11.51 11.88
CA GLU A 336 -20.79 -12.74 11.08
C GLU A 336 -19.39 -13.34 10.94
N GLN A 337 -19.25 -14.66 11.13
CA GLN A 337 -17.98 -15.37 11.15
C GLN A 337 -17.53 -15.76 9.74
N VAL A 338 -17.29 -14.77 8.90
CA VAL A 338 -16.77 -14.90 7.54
C VAL A 338 -15.67 -13.85 7.31
N GLY A 339 -14.79 -14.09 6.36
CA GLY A 339 -13.80 -13.10 5.92
C GLY A 339 -14.46 -11.77 5.55
N ALA A 340 -13.77 -10.68 5.77
CA ALA A 340 -14.36 -9.34 5.62
C ALA A 340 -14.93 -9.08 4.21
N GLY A 341 -14.35 -9.66 3.15
CA GLY A 341 -14.86 -9.57 1.78
C GLY A 341 -16.25 -10.20 1.56
N PHE A 342 -16.72 -11.02 2.51
CA PHE A 342 -18.05 -11.66 2.49
C PHE A 342 -19.00 -11.08 3.54
N ASN A 343 -18.55 -10.09 4.30
CA ASN A 343 -19.25 -9.56 5.46
C ASN A 343 -20.01 -8.27 5.11
N ARG A 344 -21.32 -8.39 4.91
CA ARG A 344 -22.18 -7.25 4.58
C ARG A 344 -22.13 -6.14 5.64
N PHE A 345 -22.13 -6.52 6.92
CA PHE A 345 -22.06 -5.54 7.99
C PHE A 345 -20.79 -4.69 7.90
N LEU A 346 -19.62 -5.33 7.74
CA LEU A 346 -18.34 -4.61 7.68
C LEU A 346 -18.22 -3.73 6.45
N LEU A 347 -18.74 -4.15 5.28
CA LEU A 347 -18.56 -3.44 4.02
C LEU A 347 -19.67 -2.42 3.74
N THR A 348 -20.94 -2.82 3.92
CA THR A 348 -22.09 -1.98 3.57
C THR A 348 -22.54 -1.14 4.76
N ASP A 349 -22.82 -1.76 5.90
CA ASP A 349 -23.44 -1.04 7.01
C ASP A 349 -22.43 -0.16 7.75
N LEU A 350 -21.22 -0.66 7.97
CA LEU A 350 -20.17 0.05 8.69
C LEU A 350 -19.35 0.97 7.76
N LEU A 351 -18.64 0.40 6.78
CA LEU A 351 -17.72 1.17 5.93
C LEU A 351 -18.45 2.22 5.07
N ARG A 352 -19.50 1.83 4.35
CA ARG A 352 -20.26 2.78 3.52
C ARG A 352 -21.28 3.57 4.34
N GLY A 353 -22.07 2.89 5.20
CA GLY A 353 -23.18 3.51 5.92
C GLY A 353 -22.71 4.43 7.04
N GLN A 354 -21.84 3.97 7.94
CA GLN A 354 -21.41 4.74 9.10
C GLN A 354 -20.23 5.68 8.76
N TYR A 355 -19.25 5.22 7.99
CA TYR A 355 -18.05 6.01 7.67
C TYR A 355 -18.13 6.74 6.32
N GLY A 356 -19.20 6.53 5.54
CA GLY A 356 -19.47 7.28 4.31
C GLY A 356 -18.49 7.01 3.16
N PHE A 357 -17.77 5.88 3.17
CA PHE A 357 -16.84 5.55 2.11
C PHE A 357 -17.58 5.29 0.79
N ASP A 358 -17.26 6.04 -0.26
CA ASP A 358 -17.91 6.00 -1.58
C ASP A 358 -16.98 5.48 -2.71
N GLY A 359 -15.72 5.18 -2.39
CA GLY A 359 -14.74 4.63 -3.33
C GLY A 359 -14.97 3.16 -3.68
N VAL A 360 -13.99 2.56 -4.35
CA VAL A 360 -14.00 1.15 -4.76
C VAL A 360 -13.61 0.24 -3.59
N ILE A 361 -14.41 -0.79 -3.35
CA ILE A 361 -14.04 -1.91 -2.48
C ILE A 361 -13.45 -3.01 -3.37
N LEU A 362 -12.12 -3.14 -3.34
CA LEU A 362 -11.36 -4.17 -4.03
C LEU A 362 -11.11 -5.32 -3.06
N SER A 363 -11.62 -6.53 -3.36
CA SER A 363 -11.33 -7.69 -2.50
C SER A 363 -9.83 -7.98 -2.45
N ASP A 364 -9.39 -8.60 -1.37
CA ASP A 364 -8.07 -9.21 -1.37
C ASP A 364 -8.05 -10.41 -2.34
N TRP A 365 -6.86 -10.97 -2.62
CA TRP A 365 -6.64 -11.90 -3.73
C TRP A 365 -7.25 -13.28 -3.48
N LEU A 366 -7.88 -13.85 -4.53
CA LEU A 366 -8.34 -15.24 -4.58
C LEU A 366 -9.39 -15.63 -3.53
N ILE A 367 -10.15 -14.69 -2.97
CA ILE A 367 -11.15 -15.00 -1.92
C ILE A 367 -12.26 -15.94 -2.41
N THR A 368 -12.55 -15.95 -3.72
CA THR A 368 -13.59 -16.79 -4.33
C THR A 368 -13.12 -18.18 -4.69
N ASN A 369 -11.80 -18.42 -4.70
CA ASN A 369 -11.22 -19.70 -5.07
C ASN A 369 -11.31 -20.73 -3.94
N ASP A 370 -11.27 -22.01 -4.30
CA ASP A 370 -11.27 -23.10 -3.33
C ASP A 370 -9.97 -23.22 -2.53
N CYS A 371 -10.11 -23.60 -1.26
CA CYS A 371 -9.03 -24.08 -0.41
C CYS A 371 -9.36 -25.50 0.04
N LYS A 372 -8.78 -26.49 -0.61
CA LYS A 372 -9.00 -27.93 -0.36
C LYS A 372 -7.66 -28.67 -0.39
N GLY A 373 -7.61 -29.88 0.19
CA GLY A 373 -6.43 -30.74 0.18
C GLY A 373 -5.19 -30.05 0.78
N ASP A 374 -4.12 -29.92 0.01
CA ASP A 374 -2.83 -29.32 0.38
C ASP A 374 -2.92 -27.84 0.82
N CYS A 375 -3.97 -27.14 0.42
CA CYS A 375 -4.27 -25.79 0.93
C CYS A 375 -4.57 -25.81 2.44
N LEU A 376 -5.22 -26.85 2.93
CA LEU A 376 -5.60 -27.00 4.35
C LEU A 376 -4.52 -27.66 5.20
N THR A 377 -3.77 -28.61 4.63
CA THR A 377 -2.84 -29.48 5.35
C THR A 377 -1.38 -29.23 5.03
N GLY A 378 -1.10 -28.38 4.03
CA GLY A 378 0.23 -28.23 3.45
C GLY A 378 0.60 -29.38 2.50
N VAL A 379 1.57 -29.12 1.62
CA VAL A 379 2.09 -30.13 0.69
C VAL A 379 2.96 -31.17 1.40
N LYS A 380 3.15 -32.32 0.76
CA LYS A 380 4.04 -33.38 1.28
C LYS A 380 5.51 -32.97 1.16
N PRO A 381 6.40 -33.57 1.97
CA PRO A 381 7.84 -33.33 1.85
C PRO A 381 8.33 -33.55 0.41
N GLY A 382 9.07 -32.59 -0.13
CA GLY A 382 9.59 -32.59 -1.51
C GLY A 382 8.67 -31.96 -2.56
N GLU A 383 7.41 -31.71 -2.25
CA GLU A 383 6.51 -30.97 -3.14
C GLU A 383 6.62 -29.46 -2.93
N LYS A 384 6.39 -28.67 -3.99
CA LYS A 384 6.40 -27.20 -3.91
C LYS A 384 4.98 -26.67 -3.69
N PRO A 385 4.74 -25.91 -2.62
CA PRO A 385 3.43 -25.30 -2.41
C PRO A 385 3.15 -24.21 -3.47
N VAL A 386 1.88 -24.09 -3.86
CA VAL A 386 1.38 -23.06 -4.79
C VAL A 386 0.31 -22.21 -4.11
N PRO A 387 0.08 -20.97 -4.55
CA PRO A 387 -1.00 -20.14 -4.01
C PRO A 387 -2.36 -20.80 -4.24
N ARG A 388 -3.23 -20.71 -3.24
CA ARG A 388 -4.60 -21.25 -3.25
C ARG A 388 -5.59 -20.16 -2.84
N GLY A 389 -6.88 -20.48 -2.85
CA GLY A 389 -7.92 -19.56 -2.40
C GLY A 389 -7.94 -19.33 -0.88
N MET A 390 -8.54 -18.22 -0.48
CA MET A 390 -8.74 -17.83 0.93
C MET A 390 -10.23 -17.59 1.24
N PRO A 391 -11.12 -18.60 1.07
CA PRO A 391 -12.57 -18.43 1.23
C PRO A 391 -13.00 -18.59 2.69
N TRP A 392 -12.37 -17.87 3.61
CA TRP A 392 -12.54 -18.14 5.02
C TRP A 392 -13.96 -17.87 5.52
N GLY A 393 -14.53 -18.89 6.17
CA GLY A 393 -15.90 -18.88 6.70
C GLY A 393 -16.99 -19.19 5.67
N VAL A 394 -16.61 -19.36 4.38
CA VAL A 394 -17.51 -19.71 3.27
C VAL A 394 -16.96 -20.87 2.43
N GLU A 395 -16.13 -21.71 3.05
CA GLU A 395 -15.50 -22.86 2.38
C GLU A 395 -16.53 -23.87 1.85
N ASN A 396 -17.73 -23.91 2.46
CA ASN A 396 -18.85 -24.76 2.05
C ASN A 396 -19.62 -24.27 0.82
N LEU A 397 -19.42 -22.99 0.42
CA LEU A 397 -20.03 -22.43 -0.79
C LEU A 397 -19.19 -22.78 -2.03
N THR A 398 -19.83 -22.83 -3.18
CA THR A 398 -19.15 -22.92 -4.48
C THR A 398 -18.46 -21.57 -4.81
N PRO A 399 -17.47 -21.54 -5.71
CA PRO A 399 -16.89 -20.27 -6.18
C PRO A 399 -17.94 -19.28 -6.68
N ALA A 400 -18.95 -19.72 -7.43
CA ALA A 400 -20.04 -18.86 -7.92
C ALA A 400 -20.84 -18.24 -6.78
N GLU A 401 -21.24 -19.03 -5.78
CA GLU A 401 -21.95 -18.53 -4.59
C GLU A 401 -21.10 -17.54 -3.79
N ARG A 402 -19.78 -17.72 -3.72
CA ARG A 402 -18.85 -16.76 -3.07
C ARG A 402 -18.81 -15.44 -3.81
N PHE A 403 -18.76 -15.43 -5.16
CA PHE A 403 -18.89 -14.19 -5.94
C PHE A 403 -20.19 -13.45 -5.62
N ILE A 404 -21.32 -14.16 -5.64
CA ILE A 404 -22.63 -13.59 -5.33
C ILE A 404 -22.67 -13.03 -3.89
N LYS A 405 -22.17 -13.79 -2.91
CA LYS A 405 -22.14 -13.33 -1.52
C LYS A 405 -21.27 -12.08 -1.35
N ALA A 406 -20.10 -12.03 -1.98
CA ALA A 406 -19.20 -10.88 -1.91
C ALA A 406 -19.79 -9.62 -2.59
N VAL A 407 -20.42 -9.75 -3.76
CA VAL A 407 -21.13 -8.64 -4.43
C VAL A 407 -22.25 -8.11 -3.52
N ASN A 408 -23.04 -9.01 -2.93
CA ASN A 408 -24.13 -8.63 -2.01
C ASN A 408 -23.61 -8.06 -0.68
N ALA A 409 -22.40 -8.42 -0.26
CA ALA A 409 -21.75 -7.81 0.89
C ALA A 409 -21.24 -6.38 0.62
N GLY A 410 -20.97 -6.03 -0.64
CA GLY A 410 -20.53 -4.68 -1.01
C GLY A 410 -19.24 -4.61 -1.81
N VAL A 411 -18.62 -5.73 -2.17
CA VAL A 411 -17.42 -5.77 -3.03
C VAL A 411 -17.76 -5.23 -4.42
N ASP A 412 -16.91 -4.35 -4.93
CA ASP A 412 -17.01 -3.78 -6.28
C ASP A 412 -16.11 -4.49 -7.28
N GLN A 413 -14.93 -4.94 -6.85
CA GLN A 413 -13.93 -5.53 -7.71
C GLN A 413 -13.21 -6.71 -7.03
N PHE A 414 -12.89 -7.74 -7.79
CA PHE A 414 -12.32 -9.00 -7.30
C PHE A 414 -10.84 -9.11 -7.64
N GLY A 415 -10.00 -9.20 -6.60
CA GLY A 415 -8.55 -9.35 -6.74
C GLY A 415 -8.12 -10.77 -7.11
N GLY A 416 -7.14 -10.87 -8.03
CA GLY A 416 -6.46 -12.12 -8.39
C GLY A 416 -7.24 -13.07 -9.31
N VAL A 417 -8.43 -12.67 -9.76
CA VAL A 417 -9.30 -13.51 -10.61
C VAL A 417 -9.69 -12.80 -11.91
N THR A 418 -10.04 -13.57 -12.92
CA THR A 418 -10.44 -13.10 -14.27
C THR A 418 -11.68 -13.81 -14.79
N ASP A 419 -12.37 -14.56 -13.95
CA ASP A 419 -13.55 -15.36 -14.33
C ASP A 419 -14.84 -14.52 -14.31
N SER A 420 -14.95 -13.61 -15.29
CA SER A 420 -16.10 -12.70 -15.41
C SER A 420 -17.41 -13.41 -15.76
N ALA A 421 -17.34 -14.56 -16.45
CA ALA A 421 -18.51 -15.32 -16.85
C ALA A 421 -19.41 -15.75 -15.67
N VAL A 422 -18.83 -15.89 -14.48
CA VAL A 422 -19.57 -16.21 -13.24
C VAL A 422 -20.59 -15.12 -12.89
N LEU A 423 -20.22 -13.85 -13.01
CA LEU A 423 -21.12 -12.73 -12.75
C LEU A 423 -22.19 -12.60 -13.84
N VAL A 424 -21.83 -12.81 -15.12
CA VAL A 424 -22.79 -12.83 -16.22
C VAL A 424 -23.87 -13.86 -15.96
N LYS A 425 -23.46 -15.10 -15.63
CA LYS A 425 -24.41 -16.17 -15.32
C LYS A 425 -25.27 -15.84 -14.09
N ALA A 426 -24.70 -15.28 -13.04
CA ALA A 426 -25.45 -14.89 -11.85
C ALA A 426 -26.55 -13.87 -12.15
N VAL A 427 -26.31 -12.92 -13.07
CA VAL A 427 -27.33 -11.96 -13.52
C VAL A 427 -28.40 -12.65 -14.39
N GLN A 428 -27.99 -13.49 -15.34
CA GLN A 428 -28.92 -14.24 -16.21
C GLN A 428 -29.84 -15.17 -15.42
N ASP A 429 -29.32 -15.78 -14.35
CA ASP A 429 -30.08 -16.64 -13.44
C ASP A 429 -30.94 -15.85 -12.42
N GLY A 430 -30.90 -14.52 -12.43
CA GLY A 430 -31.65 -13.66 -11.51
C GLY A 430 -31.14 -13.63 -10.06
N LEU A 431 -29.90 -14.12 -9.80
CA LEU A 431 -29.26 -14.14 -8.49
C LEU A 431 -28.59 -12.81 -8.12
N LEU A 432 -28.23 -12.02 -9.12
CA LEU A 432 -27.75 -10.64 -9.02
C LEU A 432 -28.56 -9.77 -10.00
N SER A 433 -28.74 -8.48 -9.68
CA SER A 433 -29.29 -7.53 -10.65
C SER A 433 -28.16 -6.87 -11.46
N GLU A 434 -28.41 -6.60 -12.74
CA GLU A 434 -27.47 -5.84 -13.55
C GLU A 434 -27.22 -4.42 -12.96
N ALA A 435 -28.23 -3.80 -12.37
CA ALA A 435 -28.12 -2.52 -11.69
C ALA A 435 -27.11 -2.55 -10.51
N ARG A 436 -26.98 -3.70 -9.83
CA ARG A 436 -25.95 -3.86 -8.78
C ARG A 436 -24.55 -3.86 -9.37
N LEU A 437 -24.36 -4.50 -10.52
CA LEU A 437 -23.10 -4.45 -11.26
C LEU A 437 -22.83 -3.03 -11.75
N ASP A 438 -23.82 -2.34 -12.33
CA ASP A 438 -23.69 -0.95 -12.78
C ASP A 438 -23.15 -0.03 -11.68
N THR A 439 -23.60 -0.21 -10.45
CA THR A 439 -23.12 0.56 -9.29
C THR A 439 -21.61 0.38 -9.07
N SER A 440 -21.11 -0.84 -9.11
CA SER A 440 -19.68 -1.15 -8.98
C SER A 440 -18.86 -0.64 -10.17
N VAL A 441 -19.35 -0.90 -11.37
CA VAL A 441 -18.67 -0.49 -12.62
C VAL A 441 -18.56 1.03 -12.71
N ASN A 442 -19.60 1.78 -12.33
CA ASN A 442 -19.56 3.24 -12.24
C ASN A 442 -18.44 3.74 -11.32
N ARG A 443 -18.26 3.13 -10.14
CA ARG A 443 -17.19 3.50 -9.20
C ARG A 443 -15.81 3.28 -9.82
N ILE A 444 -15.60 2.12 -10.43
CA ILE A 444 -14.32 1.74 -11.07
C ILE A 444 -14.00 2.65 -12.24
N LEU A 445 -14.95 2.88 -13.14
CA LEU A 445 -14.75 3.73 -14.33
C LEU A 445 -14.55 5.19 -13.96
N LYS A 446 -15.29 5.71 -12.97
CA LYS A 446 -15.11 7.08 -12.46
C LYS A 446 -13.65 7.33 -12.05
N GLN A 447 -12.99 6.38 -11.41
CA GLN A 447 -11.58 6.50 -11.01
C GLN A 447 -10.65 6.54 -12.23
N LYS A 448 -10.91 5.76 -13.27
CA LYS A 448 -10.15 5.80 -14.53
C LYS A 448 -10.26 7.18 -15.21
N PHE A 449 -11.44 7.80 -15.19
CA PHE A 449 -11.62 9.17 -15.69
C PHE A 449 -10.91 10.20 -14.80
N GLN A 450 -11.05 10.10 -13.49
CA GLN A 450 -10.42 11.02 -12.53
C GLN A 450 -8.89 11.03 -12.62
N THR A 451 -8.27 9.88 -12.89
CA THR A 451 -6.81 9.75 -13.01
C THR A 451 -6.27 10.09 -14.40
N GLY A 452 -7.15 10.52 -15.34
CA GLY A 452 -6.77 10.94 -16.69
C GLY A 452 -6.34 9.79 -17.61
N LEU A 453 -6.66 8.54 -17.26
CA LEU A 453 -6.27 7.37 -18.05
C LEU A 453 -6.91 7.34 -19.43
N PHE A 454 -8.14 7.85 -19.59
CA PHE A 454 -8.81 7.90 -20.89
C PHE A 454 -8.12 8.86 -21.86
N GLU A 455 -7.61 9.98 -21.37
CA GLU A 455 -6.88 10.97 -22.17
C GLU A 455 -5.43 10.54 -22.41
N ARG A 456 -4.75 10.08 -21.34
CA ARG A 456 -3.31 9.80 -21.34
C ARG A 456 -2.98 8.41 -20.77
N PRO A 457 -3.29 7.33 -21.50
CA PRO A 457 -3.03 5.96 -21.03
C PRO A 457 -1.55 5.57 -21.15
N TYR A 458 -0.80 6.21 -22.05
CA TYR A 458 0.59 5.87 -22.34
C TYR A 458 1.58 6.71 -21.53
N VAL A 459 2.77 6.17 -21.32
CA VAL A 459 3.90 6.87 -20.67
C VAL A 459 5.09 6.90 -21.59
N ASN A 460 5.98 7.88 -21.39
CA ASN A 460 7.21 7.98 -22.14
C ASN A 460 8.29 7.08 -21.52
N ALA A 461 8.46 5.89 -22.11
CA ALA A 461 9.44 4.91 -21.66
C ALA A 461 10.88 5.47 -21.63
N GLY A 462 11.23 6.36 -22.58
CA GLY A 462 12.55 6.98 -22.62
C GLY A 462 12.84 7.93 -21.45
N GLN A 463 11.82 8.44 -20.76
CA GLN A 463 11.97 9.30 -19.58
C GLN A 463 11.87 8.52 -18.25
N ALA A 464 11.44 7.26 -18.29
CA ALA A 464 11.25 6.48 -17.07
C ALA A 464 12.55 6.29 -16.27
N ASP A 465 13.69 6.07 -16.97
CA ASP A 465 14.99 5.91 -16.33
C ASP A 465 15.53 7.22 -15.70
N ASP A 466 15.08 8.38 -16.18
CA ASP A 466 15.46 9.69 -15.62
C ASP A 466 14.64 10.05 -14.37
N ILE A 467 13.46 9.48 -14.24
CA ILE A 467 12.51 9.79 -13.15
C ILE A 467 12.65 8.78 -12.00
N VAL A 468 12.66 7.48 -12.32
CA VAL A 468 12.71 6.42 -11.32
C VAL A 468 14.08 6.37 -10.64
N GLY A 469 14.10 6.46 -9.32
CA GLY A 469 15.34 6.44 -8.54
C GLY A 469 16.23 7.67 -8.72
N ARG A 470 15.66 8.82 -9.03
CA ARG A 470 16.41 10.09 -9.13
C ARG A 470 17.34 10.28 -7.93
N THR A 471 18.54 10.80 -8.19
CA THR A 471 19.58 10.96 -7.17
C THR A 471 19.13 11.82 -5.99
N ASP A 472 18.41 12.92 -6.24
CA ASP A 472 17.88 13.79 -5.18
C ASP A 472 16.82 13.08 -4.32
N TRP A 473 16.00 12.23 -4.92
CA TRP A 473 15.02 11.42 -4.20
C TRP A 473 15.68 10.30 -3.38
N GLN A 474 16.72 9.66 -3.94
CA GLN A 474 17.49 8.67 -3.19
C GLN A 474 18.23 9.31 -2.01
N GLN A 475 18.80 10.52 -2.19
CA GLN A 475 19.43 11.25 -1.08
C GLN A 475 18.43 11.56 0.04
N LEU A 476 17.19 11.95 -0.31
CA LEU A 476 16.13 12.16 0.67
C LEU A 476 15.69 10.87 1.35
N ALA A 477 15.66 9.77 0.60
CA ALA A 477 15.38 8.44 1.13
C ALA A 477 16.49 8.00 2.11
N ASP A 478 17.76 8.24 1.80
CA ASP A 478 18.91 7.94 2.66
C ASP A 478 18.88 8.77 3.96
N ASP A 479 18.55 10.08 3.87
CA ASP A 479 18.31 10.92 5.06
C ASP A 479 17.16 10.34 5.90
N THR A 480 16.10 9.88 5.26
CA THR A 480 14.95 9.29 5.96
C THR A 480 15.32 7.97 6.63
N GLN A 481 16.10 7.11 5.97
CA GLN A 481 16.65 5.88 6.57
C GLN A 481 17.47 6.19 7.83
N ALA A 482 18.38 7.19 7.75
CA ALA A 482 19.22 7.60 8.86
C ALA A 482 18.40 8.16 10.03
N ARG A 483 17.36 8.94 9.75
CA ARG A 483 16.46 9.53 10.76
C ARG A 483 15.53 8.52 11.41
N ALA A 484 15.23 7.41 10.73
CA ALA A 484 14.37 6.34 11.25
C ALA A 484 15.06 5.42 12.27
N LEU A 485 16.36 5.58 12.50
CA LEU A 485 17.09 4.78 13.49
C LEU A 485 16.71 5.19 14.92
N VAL A 486 16.22 4.22 15.71
CA VAL A 486 15.85 4.44 17.11
C VAL A 486 17.00 3.98 18.01
N LEU A 487 17.58 4.92 18.74
CA LEU A 487 18.64 4.63 19.72
C LEU A 487 18.00 4.09 21.00
N LEU A 488 18.19 2.80 21.28
CA LEU A 488 17.64 2.14 22.48
C LEU A 488 18.59 2.22 23.68
N GLN A 489 19.90 2.15 23.43
CA GLN A 489 20.95 2.24 24.43
C GLN A 489 22.20 2.86 23.83
N ASN A 490 22.87 3.73 24.62
CA ASN A 490 24.22 4.22 24.29
C ASN A 490 25.04 4.48 25.57
N ASN A 491 25.96 3.59 25.86
CA ASN A 491 26.89 3.69 26.99
C ASN A 491 28.21 4.35 26.53
N ASN A 492 28.13 5.60 26.05
CA ASN A 492 29.26 6.44 25.61
C ASN A 492 30.11 5.82 24.48
N LEU A 493 29.50 5.08 23.55
CA LEU A 493 30.18 4.54 22.39
C LEU A 493 30.03 5.42 21.16
N LEU A 494 28.86 6.02 20.95
CA LEU A 494 28.60 6.94 19.83
C LEU A 494 29.01 8.39 20.18
N PRO A 495 29.45 9.19 19.19
CA PRO A 495 29.73 8.81 17.81
C PRO A 495 31.03 8.03 17.65
N LEU A 496 31.08 7.12 16.65
CA LEU A 496 32.31 6.39 16.34
C LEU A 496 33.32 7.29 15.61
N ARG A 497 34.61 6.96 15.73
CA ARG A 497 35.70 7.71 15.09
C ARG A 497 36.10 7.05 13.77
N LYS A 498 36.32 7.86 12.73
CA LYS A 498 36.99 7.38 11.50
C LYS A 498 38.38 6.83 11.86
N GLY A 499 38.79 5.79 11.16
CA GLY A 499 40.05 5.08 11.43
C GLY A 499 39.95 4.03 12.54
N SER A 500 38.82 3.93 13.27
CA SER A 500 38.63 2.85 14.24
C SER A 500 38.68 1.48 13.55
N ARG A 501 39.32 0.52 14.23
CA ARG A 501 39.35 -0.89 13.80
C ARG A 501 38.01 -1.53 14.18
N VAL A 502 37.32 -2.10 13.17
CA VAL A 502 36.00 -2.70 13.38
C VAL A 502 36.00 -4.18 13.02
N TRP A 503 35.41 -4.98 13.87
CA TRP A 503 35.02 -6.34 13.51
C TRP A 503 33.54 -6.30 13.11
N LEU A 504 33.21 -6.94 11.99
CA LEU A 504 31.88 -6.85 11.36
C LEU A 504 31.16 -8.21 11.41
N HIS A 505 29.85 -8.17 11.65
CA HIS A 505 28.93 -9.27 11.42
C HIS A 505 27.65 -8.73 10.79
N GLY A 506 27.26 -9.28 9.63
CA GLY A 506 26.06 -8.83 8.90
C GLY A 506 26.16 -7.45 8.25
N ILE A 507 27.35 -6.87 8.14
CA ILE A 507 27.64 -5.57 7.50
C ILE A 507 28.70 -5.78 6.41
N ASP A 508 28.52 -5.13 5.26
CA ASP A 508 29.46 -5.20 4.15
C ASP A 508 30.80 -4.54 4.48
N ALA A 509 31.89 -5.27 4.27
CA ALA A 509 33.23 -4.81 4.61
C ALA A 509 33.69 -3.63 3.73
N LYS A 510 33.28 -3.61 2.46
CA LYS A 510 33.62 -2.52 1.54
C LYS A 510 32.92 -1.22 1.96
N ALA A 511 31.65 -1.30 2.31
CA ALA A 511 30.90 -0.15 2.83
C ALA A 511 31.55 0.41 4.12
N ALA A 512 32.04 -0.46 5.00
CA ALA A 512 32.75 -0.03 6.22
C ALA A 512 34.08 0.68 5.90
N GLN A 513 34.85 0.17 4.94
CA GLN A 513 36.09 0.79 4.48
C GLN A 513 35.81 2.16 3.81
N GLU A 514 34.79 2.24 2.98
CA GLU A 514 34.36 3.49 2.34
C GLU A 514 33.89 4.56 3.35
N ALA A 515 33.27 4.13 4.46
CA ALA A 515 32.92 5.00 5.58
C ALA A 515 34.14 5.47 6.41
N GLY A 516 35.33 4.88 6.18
CA GLY A 516 36.59 5.25 6.81
C GLY A 516 36.99 4.40 8.02
N PHE A 517 36.44 3.17 8.15
CA PHE A 517 36.86 2.20 9.16
C PHE A 517 37.97 1.28 8.66
N VAL A 518 38.72 0.72 9.60
CA VAL A 518 39.70 -0.35 9.34
C VAL A 518 39.10 -1.70 9.74
N VAL A 519 38.76 -2.51 8.76
CA VAL A 519 38.13 -3.82 9.00
C VAL A 519 39.16 -4.85 9.45
N VAL A 520 38.86 -5.56 10.55
CA VAL A 520 39.69 -6.62 11.10
C VAL A 520 38.96 -7.96 11.12
N ASN A 521 39.72 -9.08 11.17
CA ASN A 521 39.15 -10.42 10.97
C ASN A 521 38.63 -11.08 12.27
N VAL A 522 39.07 -10.60 13.42
CA VAL A 522 38.68 -11.16 14.73
C VAL A 522 38.37 -10.05 15.73
N PRO A 523 37.40 -10.25 16.65
CA PRO A 523 37.00 -9.21 17.60
C PRO A 523 38.18 -8.69 18.45
N GLU A 524 39.14 -9.53 18.80
CA GLU A 524 40.28 -9.20 19.63
C GLU A 524 41.22 -8.14 19.04
N GLN A 525 41.13 -7.90 17.72
CA GLN A 525 41.92 -6.89 17.02
C GLN A 525 41.14 -5.57 16.82
N ALA A 526 39.85 -5.58 17.16
CA ALA A 526 38.98 -4.43 16.95
C ALA A 526 39.00 -3.45 18.13
N ASP A 527 38.68 -2.19 17.85
CA ASP A 527 38.32 -1.18 18.84
C ASP A 527 36.85 -1.28 19.22
N VAL A 528 36.02 -1.75 18.26
CA VAL A 528 34.57 -1.95 18.41
C VAL A 528 34.09 -3.07 17.46
N ALA A 529 33.12 -3.85 17.93
CA ALA A 529 32.38 -4.78 17.09
C ALA A 529 31.07 -4.14 16.62
N LEU A 530 30.80 -4.22 15.30
CA LEU A 530 29.57 -3.74 14.68
C LEU A 530 28.78 -4.95 14.16
N ILE A 531 27.60 -5.17 14.73
CA ILE A 531 26.77 -6.33 14.43
C ILE A 531 25.41 -5.85 13.92
N ARG A 532 25.04 -6.34 12.75
CA ARG A 532 23.71 -6.17 12.17
C ARG A 532 22.98 -7.51 12.20
N THR A 533 21.80 -7.51 12.77
CA THR A 533 20.92 -8.66 12.86
C THR A 533 19.47 -8.26 12.57
N HIS A 534 18.56 -9.18 12.68
CA HIS A 534 17.12 -8.96 12.52
C HIS A 534 16.36 -9.65 13.65
N THR A 535 15.06 -9.30 13.80
CA THR A 535 14.16 -10.01 14.70
C THR A 535 14.24 -11.52 14.44
N PRO A 536 14.48 -12.34 15.46
CA PRO A 536 14.47 -13.79 15.29
C PRO A 536 13.11 -14.31 14.82
N TYR A 537 13.13 -15.40 14.07
CA TYR A 537 11.92 -16.02 13.55
C TYR A 537 12.06 -17.54 13.42
N GLU A 538 10.92 -18.17 13.26
CA GLU A 538 10.77 -19.58 12.94
C GLU A 538 10.00 -19.73 11.64
N GLN A 539 10.01 -20.90 11.04
CA GLN A 539 9.21 -21.25 9.85
C GLN A 539 8.58 -22.63 10.04
N PRO A 540 7.61 -22.76 10.97
CA PRO A 540 6.98 -24.04 11.26
C PRO A 540 6.10 -24.55 10.11
N HIS A 541 5.66 -23.67 9.22
CA HIS A 541 4.72 -23.98 8.14
C HIS A 541 5.36 -23.93 6.75
N LYS A 542 6.58 -24.42 6.58
CA LYS A 542 7.32 -24.46 5.30
C LYS A 542 6.59 -25.20 4.18
N ASN A 543 5.65 -26.07 4.53
CA ASN A 543 4.81 -26.82 3.61
C ASN A 543 3.61 -26.05 3.06
N PHE A 544 3.41 -24.80 3.46
CA PHE A 544 2.41 -23.88 2.90
C PHE A 544 3.08 -22.80 2.05
N PHE A 545 2.39 -22.30 1.02
CA PHE A 545 2.96 -21.32 0.10
C PHE A 545 3.42 -20.05 0.81
N PHE A 546 2.58 -19.40 1.58
CA PHE A 546 2.95 -18.21 2.34
C PHE A 546 3.74 -18.56 3.59
N GLY A 547 3.43 -19.66 4.28
CA GLY A 547 4.17 -20.12 5.45
C GLY A 547 5.64 -20.43 5.18
N SER A 548 5.98 -20.84 3.94
CA SER A 548 7.39 -21.01 3.52
C SER A 548 8.14 -19.68 3.33
N ARG A 549 7.44 -18.55 3.36
CA ARG A 549 7.95 -17.20 3.12
C ARG A 549 7.80 -16.28 4.32
N HIS A 550 6.87 -16.58 5.22
CA HIS A 550 6.63 -15.78 6.41
C HIS A 550 7.67 -16.07 7.49
N HIS A 551 8.08 -15.02 8.19
CA HIS A 551 8.83 -15.09 9.42
C HIS A 551 7.84 -15.17 10.59
N GLU A 552 7.67 -16.36 11.15
CA GLU A 552 6.67 -16.66 12.16
C GLU A 552 7.32 -16.95 13.53
N GLY A 553 6.52 -17.27 14.53
CA GLY A 553 6.95 -17.84 15.80
C GLY A 553 7.73 -16.91 16.71
N SER A 554 8.74 -17.45 17.39
CA SER A 554 9.46 -16.77 18.46
C SER A 554 10.16 -15.48 18.01
N LEU A 555 10.12 -14.47 18.88
CA LEU A 555 10.79 -13.16 18.72
C LEU A 555 12.12 -13.08 19.50
N ALA A 556 12.49 -14.15 20.21
CA ALA A 556 13.62 -14.16 21.14
C ALA A 556 14.89 -14.74 20.51
N PHE A 557 16.02 -14.11 20.82
CA PHE A 557 17.35 -14.64 20.50
C PHE A 557 17.65 -15.87 21.36
N ARG A 558 17.68 -17.04 20.73
CA ARG A 558 18.03 -18.31 21.37
C ARG A 558 19.54 -18.47 21.42
N ALA A 559 20.02 -19.31 22.31
CA ALA A 559 21.45 -19.57 22.46
C ALA A 559 22.13 -20.18 21.20
N ASP A 560 21.37 -20.88 20.38
CA ASP A 560 21.81 -21.48 19.12
C ASP A 560 21.69 -20.54 17.91
N ASN A 561 21.13 -19.34 18.09
CA ASN A 561 21.01 -18.35 17.01
C ASN A 561 22.43 -17.83 16.64
N PRO A 562 22.83 -17.89 15.36
CA PRO A 562 24.18 -17.50 14.93
C PRO A 562 24.53 -16.04 15.22
N ASP A 563 23.56 -15.13 15.05
CA ASP A 563 23.77 -13.70 15.33
C ASP A 563 23.93 -13.45 16.83
N TYR A 564 23.16 -14.16 17.67
CA TYR A 564 23.33 -14.10 19.12
C TYR A 564 24.69 -14.63 19.56
N GLN A 565 25.17 -15.74 18.96
CA GLN A 565 26.52 -16.25 19.23
C GLN A 565 27.59 -15.23 18.84
N ALA A 566 27.42 -14.52 17.71
CA ALA A 566 28.31 -13.42 17.32
C ALA A 566 28.33 -12.30 18.35
N ILE A 567 27.15 -11.91 18.87
CA ILE A 567 27.02 -10.88 19.93
C ILE A 567 27.75 -11.34 21.20
N VAL A 568 27.54 -12.58 21.67
CA VAL A 568 28.18 -13.13 22.86
C VAL A 568 29.70 -13.17 22.70
N ARG A 569 30.19 -13.64 21.55
CA ARG A 569 31.62 -13.71 21.24
C ARG A 569 32.27 -12.32 21.25
N ALA A 570 31.66 -11.36 20.55
CA ALA A 570 32.24 -10.03 20.43
C ALA A 570 32.20 -9.26 21.75
N SER A 571 31.08 -9.29 22.46
CA SER A 571 30.88 -8.53 23.73
C SER A 571 31.79 -9.01 24.87
N ALA A 572 32.27 -10.27 24.80
CA ALA A 572 33.24 -10.78 25.74
C ALA A 572 34.69 -10.23 25.53
N ARG A 573 34.93 -9.50 24.44
CA ARG A 573 36.25 -9.04 24.01
C ARG A 573 36.36 -7.55 23.85
N VAL A 574 35.36 -6.93 23.19
CA VAL A 574 35.38 -5.51 22.80
C VAL A 574 34.03 -4.84 23.01
N PRO A 575 33.98 -3.51 23.12
CA PRO A 575 32.72 -2.77 23.07
C PRO A 575 31.93 -3.15 21.82
N THR A 576 30.67 -3.49 21.99
CA THR A 576 29.85 -4.03 20.92
C THR A 576 28.63 -3.13 20.67
N LEU A 577 28.44 -2.75 19.40
CA LEU A 577 27.23 -2.11 18.88
C LEU A 577 26.42 -3.13 18.10
N VAL A 578 25.14 -3.20 18.43
CA VAL A 578 24.18 -4.05 17.71
C VAL A 578 23.08 -3.19 17.11
N THR A 579 22.78 -3.40 15.81
CA THR A 579 21.57 -2.88 15.18
C THR A 579 20.68 -4.05 14.78
N VAL A 580 19.38 -3.92 15.11
CA VAL A 580 18.38 -4.97 14.86
C VAL A 580 17.34 -4.44 13.87
N TYR A 581 17.22 -5.12 12.73
CA TYR A 581 16.12 -4.89 11.82
C TYR A 581 14.81 -5.43 12.42
N MET A 582 13.91 -4.50 12.75
CA MET A 582 12.67 -4.79 13.46
C MET A 582 11.52 -5.00 12.50
N GLU A 583 11.48 -6.13 11.81
CA GLU A 583 10.28 -6.53 11.07
C GLU A 583 9.11 -6.90 12.00
N ARG A 584 9.44 -7.31 13.22
CA ARG A 584 8.53 -7.59 14.34
C ARG A 584 9.21 -7.15 15.64
N PRO A 585 8.45 -6.89 16.74
CA PRO A 585 9.02 -6.47 18.03
C PRO A 585 9.91 -7.56 18.65
N ALA A 586 11.22 -7.44 18.52
CA ALA A 586 12.17 -8.43 19.06
C ALA A 586 12.23 -8.40 20.58
N VAL A 587 12.39 -9.59 21.20
CA VAL A 587 12.75 -9.72 22.63
C VAL A 587 14.27 -9.58 22.76
N LEU A 588 14.70 -8.44 23.35
CA LEU A 588 16.12 -8.06 23.43
C LEU A 588 16.73 -8.18 24.82
N THR A 589 16.04 -8.75 25.79
CA THR A 589 16.45 -8.80 27.20
C THR A 589 17.82 -9.46 27.39
N ASN A 590 18.13 -10.49 26.63
CA ASN A 590 19.45 -11.16 26.68
C ASN A 590 20.52 -10.51 25.78
N VAL A 591 20.16 -9.48 25.02
CA VAL A 591 21.06 -8.70 24.15
C VAL A 591 21.53 -7.41 24.83
N VAL A 592 20.62 -6.72 25.53
CA VAL A 592 20.85 -5.39 26.10
C VAL A 592 22.07 -5.36 27.04
N ASP A 593 22.26 -6.38 27.87
CA ASP A 593 23.37 -6.47 28.82
C ASP A 593 24.75 -6.72 28.15
N LYS A 594 24.75 -7.14 26.89
CA LYS A 594 25.96 -7.47 26.12
C LYS A 594 26.40 -6.34 25.21
N THR A 595 25.60 -5.29 25.09
CA THR A 595 25.85 -4.21 24.13
C THR A 595 26.21 -2.90 24.81
N ARG A 596 27.14 -2.15 24.22
CA ARG A 596 27.36 -0.74 24.59
C ARG A 596 26.35 0.17 23.93
N THR A 597 26.01 -0.13 22.69
CA THR A 597 24.99 0.61 21.91
C THR A 597 24.05 -0.38 21.25
N LEU A 598 22.75 -0.07 21.32
CA LEU A 598 21.68 -0.86 20.73
C LEU A 598 20.77 0.07 19.92
N ILE A 599 20.56 -0.26 18.64
CA ILE A 599 19.78 0.53 17.71
C ILE A 599 18.71 -0.36 17.07
N ALA A 600 17.46 0.05 17.11
CA ALA A 600 16.42 -0.50 16.25
C ALA A 600 16.46 0.20 14.89
N ASN A 601 16.45 -0.57 13.80
CA ASN A 601 16.31 -0.06 12.45
C ASN A 601 15.12 -0.72 11.74
N PHE A 602 14.58 -0.03 10.75
CA PHE A 602 13.40 -0.43 9.98
C PHE A 602 13.71 -0.42 8.47
N GLY A 603 14.89 -0.92 8.12
CA GLY A 603 15.44 -0.82 6.77
C GLY A 603 16.38 0.38 6.62
N VAL A 604 17.65 0.06 6.50
CA VAL A 604 18.74 1.03 6.31
C VAL A 604 19.86 0.36 5.50
N SER A 605 20.44 1.06 4.53
CA SER A 605 21.62 0.56 3.83
C SER A 605 22.86 0.61 4.73
N ASP A 606 23.85 -0.26 4.47
CA ASP A 606 25.08 -0.27 5.27
C ASP A 606 25.82 1.07 5.22
N SER A 607 25.87 1.72 4.04
CA SER A 607 26.50 3.03 3.88
C SER A 607 25.82 4.11 4.73
N VAL A 608 24.49 4.16 4.72
CA VAL A 608 23.71 5.12 5.51
C VAL A 608 23.90 4.85 7.01
N LEU A 609 23.79 3.58 7.43
CA LEU A 609 24.02 3.17 8.82
C LEU A 609 25.40 3.62 9.31
N LEU A 610 26.46 3.22 8.60
CA LEU A 610 27.85 3.49 9.01
C LEU A 610 28.16 4.99 9.06
N ASN A 611 27.69 5.76 8.08
CA ASN A 611 27.82 7.22 8.11
C ASN A 611 27.05 7.83 9.27
N ARG A 612 25.89 7.28 9.63
CA ARG A 612 25.12 7.72 10.80
C ARG A 612 25.86 7.50 12.11
N LEU A 613 26.53 6.35 12.27
CA LEU A 613 27.30 6.02 13.47
C LEU A 613 28.49 6.98 13.73
N ILE A 614 28.97 7.65 12.68
CA ILE A 614 30.11 8.60 12.74
C ILE A 614 29.61 10.05 12.91
N SER A 615 28.40 10.38 12.43
CA SER A 615 27.99 11.75 12.16
C SER A 615 27.81 12.62 13.41
N GLY A 616 27.62 12.05 14.59
CA GLY A 616 27.26 12.79 15.80
C GLY A 616 25.92 13.54 15.74
N ALA A 617 25.11 13.32 14.69
CA ALA A 617 23.80 13.94 14.56
C ALA A 617 22.80 13.32 15.57
N ALA A 618 21.83 14.12 16.03
CA ALA A 618 20.90 13.70 17.09
C ALA A 618 19.95 12.56 16.63
N TYR A 619 19.74 11.56 17.47
CA TYR A 619 18.72 10.54 17.31
C TYR A 619 17.40 11.06 17.87
N THR A 620 16.34 11.09 17.08
CA THR A 620 15.03 11.65 17.47
C THR A 620 13.88 10.65 17.27
N ALA A 621 14.12 9.58 16.52
CA ALA A 621 13.10 8.58 16.26
C ALA A 621 12.69 7.81 17.52
N LYS A 622 11.45 7.33 17.52
CA LYS A 622 10.82 6.62 18.65
C LYS A 622 10.27 5.28 18.19
N LEU A 623 10.25 4.30 19.08
CA LEU A 623 9.66 2.99 18.78
C LEU A 623 8.17 3.14 18.43
N PRO A 624 7.72 2.58 17.29
CA PRO A 624 6.30 2.59 16.89
C PRO A 624 5.49 1.47 17.55
N PHE A 625 6.10 0.66 18.38
CA PHE A 625 5.51 -0.42 19.18
C PHE A 625 6.34 -0.68 20.44
N GLU A 626 5.75 -1.40 21.40
CA GLU A 626 6.48 -1.89 22.57
C GLU A 626 7.45 -3.03 22.17
N LEU A 627 8.60 -3.11 22.84
CA LEU A 627 9.47 -4.29 22.77
C LEU A 627 9.24 -5.14 24.03
N PRO A 628 8.70 -6.36 23.88
CA PRO A 628 8.38 -7.21 25.02
C PRO A 628 9.63 -7.67 25.76
N SER A 629 9.50 -7.88 27.07
CA SER A 629 10.61 -8.33 27.92
C SER A 629 10.90 -9.84 27.79
N SER A 630 9.94 -10.63 27.34
CA SER A 630 10.08 -12.08 27.19
C SER A 630 9.01 -12.66 26.27
N MET A 631 9.22 -13.87 25.77
CA MET A 631 8.16 -14.62 25.07
C MET A 631 6.97 -14.95 25.97
N GLN A 632 7.19 -15.09 27.28
CA GLN A 632 6.08 -15.27 28.22
C GLN A 632 5.17 -14.02 28.30
N ALA A 633 5.76 -12.82 28.24
CA ALA A 633 5.01 -11.56 28.15
C ALA A 633 4.21 -11.51 26.84
N VAL A 634 4.82 -11.88 25.71
CA VAL A 634 4.15 -11.95 24.39
C VAL A 634 2.93 -12.89 24.43
N LEU A 635 3.07 -14.07 25.01
CA LEU A 635 2.00 -15.07 25.08
C LEU A 635 0.81 -14.66 25.97
N LYS A 636 1.00 -13.67 26.85
CA LYS A 636 -0.06 -13.12 27.72
C LYS A 636 -0.84 -11.98 27.04
N GLN A 637 -0.26 -11.34 26.03
CA GLN A 637 -0.90 -10.20 25.34
C GLN A 637 -2.23 -10.62 24.70
N GLN A 638 -3.18 -9.69 24.70
CA GLN A 638 -4.42 -9.83 23.97
C GLN A 638 -4.18 -9.38 22.53
N PRO A 639 -4.48 -10.21 21.52
CA PRO A 639 -4.17 -9.88 20.13
C PRO A 639 -4.83 -8.60 19.60
N ASP A 640 -5.94 -8.17 20.21
CA ASP A 640 -6.70 -6.99 19.80
C ASP A 640 -6.36 -5.71 20.59
N LEU A 641 -5.38 -5.76 21.52
CA LEU A 641 -4.98 -4.60 22.32
C LEU A 641 -3.57 -4.09 21.97
N PRO A 642 -3.41 -2.80 21.68
CA PRO A 642 -2.09 -2.17 21.71
C PRO A 642 -1.62 -1.96 23.16
N TYR A 643 -0.31 -1.77 23.37
CA TYR A 643 0.33 -1.48 24.67
C TYR A 643 0.02 -2.52 25.77
N ASP A 644 -0.13 -3.77 25.40
CA ASP A 644 -0.55 -4.85 26.31
C ASP A 644 0.62 -5.75 26.79
N SER A 645 1.86 -5.32 26.56
CA SER A 645 3.05 -6.05 27.02
C SER A 645 3.24 -5.91 28.53
N ASP A 646 3.28 -7.05 29.25
CA ASP A 646 3.59 -7.04 30.69
C ASP A 646 5.03 -6.59 30.93
N LYS A 647 5.22 -5.37 31.46
CA LYS A 647 6.54 -4.76 31.74
C LYS A 647 7.47 -4.81 30.50
N PRO A 648 7.14 -4.08 29.44
CA PRO A 648 7.96 -4.09 28.23
C PRO A 648 9.40 -3.68 28.56
N LEU A 649 10.36 -4.27 27.86
CA LEU A 649 11.76 -3.88 27.97
C LEU A 649 11.96 -2.43 27.52
N PHE A 650 11.28 -2.04 26.44
CA PHE A 650 11.17 -0.67 25.95
C PHE A 650 9.71 -0.38 25.60
N PRO A 651 9.10 0.66 26.20
CA PRO A 651 7.71 1.01 25.91
C PRO A 651 7.56 1.66 24.53
N PHE A 652 6.32 1.73 24.02
CA PHE A 652 5.96 2.55 22.87
C PHE A 652 6.47 3.98 23.05
N GLY A 653 6.97 4.59 21.97
CA GLY A 653 7.50 5.94 22.01
C GLY A 653 8.89 6.08 22.66
N TYR A 654 9.51 4.97 23.06
CA TYR A 654 10.87 4.99 23.59
C TYR A 654 11.91 5.29 22.51
N GLY A 655 12.93 6.03 22.87
CA GLY A 655 14.12 6.32 22.08
C GLY A 655 14.96 7.37 22.81
N LEU A 656 16.26 7.12 22.92
CA LEU A 656 17.18 8.06 23.56
C LEU A 656 17.46 9.23 22.61
N PRO A 657 17.37 10.46 23.08
CA PRO A 657 17.97 11.60 22.40
C PRO A 657 19.50 11.51 22.56
N HIS A 658 20.25 11.71 21.48
CA HIS A 658 21.71 11.73 21.56
C HIS A 658 22.25 12.81 20.63
#